data_1efe050c355cd945a0976ba9c997c762
#
_entry.id   1efe050c355cd945a0976ba9c997c762
#
_cell.length_a   1.000
_cell.length_b   1.000
_cell.length_c   1.000
_cell.angle_alpha   90.00
_cell.angle_beta   90.00
_cell.angle_gamma   90.00
#
_symmetry.space_group_name_H-M   'P 1'
#
loop_
_entity.id
_entity.type
_entity.pdbx_description
1 polymer ?
#
loop_
_entity_poly.entity_id
_entity_poly.type
_entity_poly.pdbx_seq_one_letter_code
_entity_poly.pdbx_strand_id
1 'polypeptide(L)'
;MKKNIKNIYRGGLLIALAGTMVSCGDDFLKQDPLSFYEPGTTYSTEAGLQAAMTQCDKQLKTYIIDNNWNNVGLATNYLMSDVGMYAKTDMGGGFQDNLEAKLTPTSGMAGGGDGNYMQRFWDQGFSMVKYANSVLSYVDKVQGLKDEIRDAYKGRAYFHRAYAYYNLTLQFGDIPLITKLLTVPKQNYKSTSKTAIFQMLQKNLEFAVAHVPAQAQMSYVGQVNQEACMQLLIKVYLVNGEYAKAEKLATDLINDHGLHLMTQSFGTWQPSGCETTWKVTRNVVWDLHRTPNICNPENKETIMAIINSNDEDHLNYNVMRAMFAHWSNGVIKDPHGLGGPGQCIARNNKDYNENLDWTRAIGRGIALNRTSFFYNKTIWYQDGETDWQDLRHNREVGNWLEMEDIKYNNKKSDFYGKNYQLYATEDYVKDGKTVVKKGDILCGDTIRSWYPTPLYQLYILDVTNENNLGANQFHGASGKGCNGDMYLFRLADTYLLRAEAKFYQGNVTGAADDVNAIRKRANAKKMYTTVTIGDIMAERARELYMEEFRQAEMVRVSWCLAKSGMPDEWGNTYSLDNWDKQEGTDLNGGSYWFKRCTTYNVFNRPCGKGVSGNQSFEYKINKHNLFWPVPNSAITANNKAELRQNFGYDGYDESTPMFTNYEDAIADEDTAN
;
A
#
# COMPACT_ATOMS: atom_id res chain seq x y z
N MET A 1 -77.63 -2.68 48.47
CA MET A 1 -77.15 -3.24 47.18
C MET A 1 -75.78 -2.70 46.71
N LYS A 2 -75.14 -1.70 47.30
CA LYS A 2 -73.83 -1.15 46.87
C LYS A 2 -72.61 -1.76 47.58
N LYS A 3 -72.78 -2.61 48.59
CA LYS A 3 -71.68 -3.19 49.34
C LYS A 3 -71.20 -4.55 48.81
N ASN A 4 -72.00 -5.28 48.08
CA ASN A 4 -71.65 -6.62 47.61
C ASN A 4 -70.92 -6.58 46.22
N ILE A 5 -71.02 -5.51 45.47
CA ILE A 5 -70.38 -5.39 44.17
C ILE A 5 -68.83 -5.11 44.30
N LYS A 6 -68.39 -4.42 45.38
CA LYS A 6 -66.98 -4.17 45.61
C LYS A 6 -66.17 -5.40 45.94
N ASN A 7 -66.78 -6.43 46.55
CA ASN A 7 -66.04 -7.66 46.92
C ASN A 7 -65.94 -8.64 45.75
N ILE A 8 -66.85 -8.57 44.78
CA ILE A 8 -66.77 -9.40 43.56
C ILE A 8 -65.65 -8.90 42.64
N TYR A 9 -65.46 -7.57 42.52
CA TYR A 9 -64.35 -6.98 41.76
C TYR A 9 -62.99 -7.23 42.40
N ARG A 10 -62.88 -7.31 43.73
CA ARG A 10 -61.59 -7.65 44.42
C ARG A 10 -61.24 -9.11 44.33
N GLY A 11 -62.20 -10.00 44.28
CA GLY A 11 -61.94 -11.43 44.07
C GLY A 11 -61.56 -11.76 42.61
N GLY A 12 -62.24 -11.10 41.65
CA GLY A 12 -61.94 -11.27 40.22
C GLY A 12 -60.54 -10.70 39.83
N LEU A 13 -60.13 -9.61 40.47
CA LEU A 13 -58.79 -9.02 40.22
C LEU A 13 -57.66 -9.85 40.80
N LEU A 14 -57.86 -10.53 41.95
CA LEU A 14 -56.88 -11.40 42.55
C LEU A 14 -56.72 -12.74 41.78
N ILE A 15 -57.77 -13.25 41.17
CA ILE A 15 -57.73 -14.46 40.34
C ILE A 15 -57.11 -14.13 38.97
N ALA A 16 -57.31 -12.93 38.43
CA ALA A 16 -56.67 -12.48 37.21
C ALA A 16 -55.16 -12.22 37.40
N LEU A 17 -54.72 -11.75 38.60
CA LEU A 17 -53.28 -11.59 38.91
C LEU A 17 -52.59 -12.92 39.19
N ALA A 18 -53.30 -13.94 39.71
CA ALA A 18 -52.71 -15.26 39.97
C ALA A 18 -52.62 -16.13 38.69
N GLY A 19 -53.41 -15.83 37.66
CA GLY A 19 -53.35 -16.53 36.37
C GLY A 19 -52.24 -16.05 35.41
N THR A 20 -51.56 -14.95 35.72
CA THR A 20 -50.52 -14.39 34.86
C THR A 20 -49.07 -14.75 35.29
N MET A 21 -48.90 -15.62 36.29
CA MET A 21 -47.57 -16.09 36.74
C MET A 21 -47.30 -17.54 36.29
N VAL A 22 -47.86 -17.99 35.18
CA VAL A 22 -47.48 -19.28 34.60
C VAL A 22 -46.67 -19.00 33.36
N SER A 23 -45.38 -19.17 33.55
CA SER A 23 -44.38 -19.50 32.52
C SER A 23 -44.23 -18.51 31.37
N CYS A 24 -43.48 -17.44 31.59
CA CYS A 24 -42.55 -17.03 30.54
C CYS A 24 -41.40 -18.04 30.59
N GLY A 25 -41.41 -19.03 29.72
CA GLY A 25 -40.22 -19.79 29.41
C GLY A 25 -39.20 -18.83 28.84
N ASP A 26 -37.93 -19.11 29.06
CA ASP A 26 -36.78 -18.32 28.57
C ASP A 26 -36.82 -18.07 27.04
N ASP A 27 -37.62 -18.81 26.29
CA ASP A 27 -37.84 -18.64 24.85
C ASP A 27 -38.70 -17.43 24.46
N PHE A 28 -39.57 -16.89 25.36
CA PHE A 28 -40.33 -15.69 25.07
C PHE A 28 -39.53 -14.39 25.14
N LEU A 29 -38.38 -14.42 25.79
CA LEU A 29 -37.42 -13.28 25.86
C LEU A 29 -36.33 -13.39 24.82
N LYS A 30 -36.23 -14.46 24.06
CA LYS A 30 -35.44 -14.51 22.86
C LYS A 30 -36.19 -13.73 21.78
N GLN A 31 -35.83 -12.46 21.64
CA GLN A 31 -36.12 -11.71 20.44
C GLN A 31 -35.36 -12.39 19.31
N ASP A 32 -36.03 -13.22 18.50
CA ASP A 32 -35.57 -13.52 17.15
C ASP A 32 -35.67 -12.21 16.35
N PRO A 33 -34.61 -11.48 16.12
CA PRO A 33 -34.70 -10.25 15.37
C PRO A 33 -34.91 -10.62 13.90
N LEU A 34 -36.16 -10.50 13.45
CA LEU A 34 -36.57 -10.71 12.06
C LEU A 34 -35.87 -9.79 11.05
N SER A 35 -34.97 -8.91 11.51
CA SER A 35 -34.26 -7.92 10.69
C SER A 35 -32.81 -7.69 11.05
N PHE A 36 -32.18 -8.44 11.96
CA PHE A 36 -30.76 -8.38 12.24
C PHE A 36 -30.04 -9.64 11.73
N TYR A 37 -28.94 -9.47 11.01
CA TYR A 37 -28.04 -10.54 10.65
C TYR A 37 -27.41 -11.11 11.93
N GLU A 38 -28.02 -12.14 12.49
CA GLU A 38 -27.35 -12.92 13.53
C GLU A 38 -26.27 -13.77 12.85
N PRO A 39 -24.98 -13.62 13.26
CA PRO A 39 -23.88 -14.32 12.62
C PRO A 39 -24.09 -15.84 12.56
N GLY A 40 -24.68 -16.44 13.62
CA GLY A 40 -24.98 -17.86 13.70
C GLY A 40 -25.96 -18.35 12.63
N THR A 41 -26.94 -17.55 12.28
CA THR A 41 -27.92 -17.90 11.23
C THR A 41 -27.36 -17.57 9.83
N THR A 42 -26.70 -16.41 9.71
CA THR A 42 -26.18 -15.93 8.42
C THR A 42 -25.07 -16.84 7.87
N TYR A 43 -24.15 -17.27 8.71
CA TYR A 43 -22.99 -18.06 8.28
C TYR A 43 -23.16 -19.57 8.45
N SER A 44 -24.40 -20.05 8.70
CA SER A 44 -24.70 -21.49 8.88
C SER A 44 -24.86 -22.27 7.56
N THR A 45 -24.72 -21.59 6.43
CA THR A 45 -24.85 -22.17 5.08
C THR A 45 -23.64 -21.87 4.21
N GLU A 46 -23.43 -22.67 3.16
CA GLU A 46 -22.36 -22.39 2.17
C GLU A 46 -22.54 -21.01 1.51
N ALA A 47 -23.76 -20.63 1.17
CA ALA A 47 -24.04 -19.30 0.62
C ALA A 47 -23.67 -18.16 1.59
N GLY A 48 -23.91 -18.37 2.89
CA GLY A 48 -23.49 -17.43 3.93
C GLY A 48 -21.97 -17.34 4.06
N LEU A 49 -21.25 -18.46 3.98
CA LEU A 49 -19.79 -18.47 3.95
C LEU A 49 -19.24 -17.75 2.70
N GLN A 50 -19.85 -17.96 1.54
CA GLN A 50 -19.45 -17.28 0.31
C GLN A 50 -19.66 -15.76 0.42
N ALA A 51 -20.76 -15.32 1.02
CA ALA A 51 -20.99 -13.89 1.28
C ALA A 51 -19.95 -13.30 2.24
N ALA A 52 -19.60 -14.04 3.31
CA ALA A 52 -18.52 -13.62 4.23
C ALA A 52 -17.17 -13.56 3.52
N MET A 53 -16.86 -14.49 2.63
CA MET A 53 -15.62 -14.48 1.85
C MET A 53 -15.56 -13.31 0.88
N THR A 54 -16.68 -13.00 0.22
CA THR A 54 -16.79 -11.79 -0.63
C THR A 54 -16.53 -10.51 0.17
N GLN A 55 -16.99 -10.48 1.43
CA GLN A 55 -16.68 -9.35 2.33
C GLN A 55 -15.18 -9.30 2.69
N CYS A 56 -14.51 -10.44 2.82
CA CYS A 56 -13.05 -10.47 3.00
C CYS A 56 -12.32 -9.90 1.77
N ASP A 57 -12.71 -10.31 0.58
CA ASP A 57 -12.13 -9.82 -0.69
C ASP A 57 -12.37 -8.29 -0.83
N LYS A 58 -13.58 -7.81 -0.52
CA LYS A 58 -13.91 -6.37 -0.51
C LYS A 58 -13.08 -5.61 0.52
N GLN A 59 -12.87 -6.17 1.69
CA GLN A 59 -12.07 -5.54 2.75
C GLN A 59 -10.59 -5.48 2.36
N LEU A 60 -10.05 -6.50 1.69
CA LEU A 60 -8.70 -6.47 1.14
C LEU A 60 -8.54 -5.33 0.13
N LYS A 61 -9.49 -5.17 -0.81
CA LYS A 61 -9.53 -4.03 -1.73
C LYS A 61 -9.55 -2.70 -0.98
N THR A 62 -10.40 -2.56 0.05
CA THR A 62 -10.48 -1.34 0.87
C THR A 62 -9.19 -1.07 1.65
N TYR A 63 -8.48 -2.10 2.09
CA TYR A 63 -7.20 -1.97 2.77
C TYR A 63 -6.12 -1.38 1.85
N ILE A 64 -6.06 -1.84 0.60
CA ILE A 64 -5.08 -1.39 -0.41
C ILE A 64 -5.45 -0.02 -0.96
N ILE A 65 -6.73 0.17 -1.34
CA ILE A 65 -7.24 1.38 -1.99
C ILE A 65 -7.98 2.24 -0.97
N ASP A 66 -7.42 3.40 -0.67
CA ASP A 66 -8.09 4.41 0.13
C ASP A 66 -9.08 5.19 -0.74
N ASN A 67 -10.38 5.03 -0.48
CA ASN A 67 -11.44 5.72 -1.23
C ASN A 67 -11.54 7.22 -0.89
N ASN A 68 -10.40 7.90 -0.84
CA ASN A 68 -10.30 9.33 -0.58
C ASN A 68 -9.67 10.04 -1.79
N TRP A 69 -10.29 11.12 -2.24
CA TRP A 69 -9.85 11.90 -3.40
C TRP A 69 -8.43 12.46 -3.31
N ASN A 70 -7.92 12.63 -2.11
CA ASN A 70 -6.61 13.25 -1.86
C ASN A 70 -5.58 12.27 -1.31
N ASN A 71 -5.92 10.99 -1.20
CA ASN A 71 -5.06 9.98 -0.60
C ASN A 71 -4.88 8.75 -1.46
N VAL A 72 -3.71 8.16 -1.33
CA VAL A 72 -3.42 6.80 -1.80
C VAL A 72 -2.82 6.05 -0.61
N GLY A 73 -3.55 5.08 -0.05
CA GLY A 73 -3.12 4.34 1.13
C GLY A 73 -1.72 3.76 0.96
N LEU A 74 -1.47 3.13 -0.18
CA LEU A 74 -0.15 2.59 -0.51
C LEU A 74 0.97 3.65 -0.46
N ALA A 75 0.69 4.90 -0.89
CA ALA A 75 1.68 5.98 -0.89
C ALA A 75 2.16 6.38 0.53
N THR A 76 1.37 6.15 1.59
CA THR A 76 1.79 6.38 2.98
C THR A 76 3.05 5.57 3.32
N ASN A 77 3.18 4.36 2.82
CA ASN A 77 4.35 3.52 3.01
C ASN A 77 5.61 4.04 2.29
N TYR A 78 5.45 4.95 1.35
CA TYR A 78 6.59 5.57 0.64
C TYR A 78 7.13 6.82 1.34
N LEU A 79 6.39 7.43 2.26
CA LEU A 79 6.87 8.59 3.03
C LEU A 79 8.08 8.27 3.88
N MET A 80 8.11 7.06 4.45
CA MET A 80 9.17 6.58 5.34
C MET A 80 10.04 5.55 4.63
N SER A 81 10.49 5.87 3.42
CA SER A 81 11.27 4.95 2.60
C SER A 81 12.46 5.62 1.92
N ASP A 82 13.29 4.80 1.31
CA ASP A 82 14.42 5.22 0.49
C ASP A 82 14.00 5.84 -0.85
N VAL A 83 12.78 5.56 -1.34
CA VAL A 83 12.33 5.91 -2.69
C VAL A 83 11.31 7.04 -2.75
N GLY A 84 10.77 7.48 -1.62
CA GLY A 84 9.72 8.50 -1.62
C GLY A 84 9.75 9.48 -0.46
N MET A 85 9.09 10.62 -0.64
CA MET A 85 8.96 11.65 0.37
C MET A 85 7.70 12.48 0.16
N TYR A 86 7.25 13.19 1.19
CA TYR A 86 6.16 14.16 1.10
C TYR A 86 6.53 15.34 0.21
N ALA A 87 5.64 15.76 -0.66
CA ALA A 87 5.93 16.81 -1.65
C ALA A 87 4.92 17.96 -1.68
N LYS A 88 3.81 17.89 -0.95
CA LYS A 88 2.76 18.92 -0.99
C LYS A 88 3.14 20.15 -0.13
N THR A 89 3.99 20.99 -0.68
CA THR A 89 4.65 22.12 -0.04
C THR A 89 3.78 23.37 0.17
N ASP A 90 2.62 23.46 -0.47
CA ASP A 90 1.67 24.57 -0.31
C ASP A 90 0.76 24.45 0.91
N MET A 91 0.81 23.32 1.58
CA MET A 91 0.11 23.12 2.85
C MET A 91 1.14 22.81 3.92
N GLY A 92 1.08 23.51 5.04
CA GLY A 92 1.92 23.18 6.19
C GLY A 92 1.81 21.69 6.47
N GLY A 93 2.93 20.97 6.48
CA GLY A 93 2.97 19.52 6.68
C GLY A 93 2.43 19.17 8.07
N GLY A 94 1.61 18.11 8.14
CA GLY A 94 1.34 17.42 9.38
C GLY A 94 2.61 16.69 9.84
N PHE A 95 2.50 15.40 10.18
CA PHE A 95 3.66 14.60 10.55
C PHE A 95 4.61 14.28 9.37
N GLN A 96 4.15 14.44 8.13
CA GLN A 96 4.80 13.94 6.92
C GLN A 96 6.14 14.60 6.59
N ASP A 97 6.36 15.81 7.07
CA ASP A 97 7.62 16.54 6.87
C ASP A 97 8.61 16.35 8.04
N ASN A 98 8.11 16.05 9.24
CA ASN A 98 8.96 15.84 10.40
C ASN A 98 8.37 14.74 11.31
N LEU A 99 8.67 13.50 10.99
CA LEU A 99 8.17 12.35 11.75
C LEU A 99 8.76 12.30 13.16
N GLU A 100 10.02 12.70 13.33
CA GLU A 100 10.66 12.76 14.64
C GLU A 100 9.84 13.56 15.65
N ALA A 101 9.40 14.76 15.27
CA ALA A 101 8.76 15.69 16.19
C ALA A 101 7.23 15.61 16.19
N LYS A 102 6.62 15.13 15.10
CA LYS A 102 5.18 15.25 14.87
C LYS A 102 4.43 13.93 14.85
N LEU A 103 5.10 12.79 14.67
CA LEU A 103 4.45 11.49 14.73
C LEU A 103 4.39 11.00 16.17
N THR A 104 3.20 11.03 16.75
CA THR A 104 2.93 10.58 18.13
C THR A 104 1.70 9.67 18.15
N PRO A 105 1.43 8.94 19.22
CA PRO A 105 0.21 8.12 19.35
C PRO A 105 -1.10 8.90 19.17
N THR A 106 -1.09 10.21 19.39
CA THR A 106 -2.26 11.10 19.31
C THR A 106 -2.25 12.01 18.10
N SER A 107 -1.09 12.33 17.54
CA SER A 107 -0.98 13.22 16.39
C SER A 107 -0.23 12.57 15.23
N GLY A 108 -0.63 12.89 14.02
CA GLY A 108 -0.11 12.24 12.81
C GLY A 108 -0.75 10.88 12.49
N MET A 109 -1.54 10.33 13.40
CA MET A 109 -2.21 9.03 13.19
C MET A 109 -3.50 9.17 12.39
N ALA A 110 -4.31 10.17 12.70
CA ALA A 110 -5.50 10.51 11.93
C ALA A 110 -5.22 11.75 11.08
N GLY A 111 -5.19 11.58 9.78
CA GLY A 111 -4.97 12.68 8.85
C GLY A 111 -6.13 13.64 8.80
N GLY A 112 -5.84 14.94 8.78
CA GLY A 112 -6.79 15.97 8.40
C GLY A 112 -6.51 16.45 6.97
N GLY A 113 -7.55 16.59 6.17
CA GLY A 113 -7.42 17.10 4.82
C GLY A 113 -6.68 16.14 3.85
N ASP A 114 -5.53 16.52 3.37
CA ASP A 114 -4.72 15.71 2.44
C ASP A 114 -3.73 14.78 3.16
N GLY A 115 -4.03 14.37 4.39
CA GLY A 115 -3.13 13.56 5.20
C GLY A 115 -3.06 12.11 4.75
N ASN A 116 -1.88 11.54 4.88
CA ASN A 116 -1.70 10.10 4.91
C ASN A 116 -2.01 9.61 6.33
N TYR A 117 -2.76 8.53 6.47
CA TYR A 117 -3.23 8.08 7.78
C TYR A 117 -2.58 6.76 8.17
N MET A 118 -1.76 6.77 9.18
CA MET A 118 -1.24 5.52 9.73
C MET A 118 -2.33 4.77 10.50
N GLN A 119 -3.18 5.46 11.26
CA GLN A 119 -4.31 4.85 11.98
C GLN A 119 -5.26 4.08 11.04
N ARG A 120 -5.43 4.54 9.80
CA ARG A 120 -6.23 3.81 8.82
C ARG A 120 -5.78 2.35 8.64
N PHE A 121 -4.48 2.12 8.60
CA PHE A 121 -3.96 0.75 8.44
C PHE A 121 -4.27 -0.11 9.65
N TRP A 122 -4.24 0.46 10.85
CA TRP A 122 -4.70 -0.21 12.05
C TRP A 122 -6.17 -0.61 11.95
N ASP A 123 -7.04 0.36 11.69
CA ASP A 123 -8.49 0.17 11.67
C ASP A 123 -8.92 -0.80 10.55
N GLN A 124 -8.40 -0.63 9.35
CA GLN A 124 -8.72 -1.48 8.21
C GLN A 124 -8.08 -2.87 8.34
N GLY A 125 -6.89 -2.99 8.91
CA GLY A 125 -6.22 -4.25 9.15
C GLY A 125 -6.98 -5.10 10.17
N PHE A 126 -7.40 -4.54 11.31
CA PHE A 126 -8.24 -5.27 12.27
C PHE A 126 -9.65 -5.55 11.74
N SER A 127 -10.17 -4.73 10.82
CA SER A 127 -11.41 -5.06 10.09
C SER A 127 -11.22 -6.29 9.20
N MET A 128 -10.08 -6.43 8.50
CA MET A 128 -9.76 -7.67 7.75
C MET A 128 -9.69 -8.90 8.67
N VAL A 129 -9.02 -8.76 9.83
CA VAL A 129 -8.97 -9.83 10.85
C VAL A 129 -10.38 -10.24 11.28
N LYS A 130 -11.25 -9.27 11.58
CA LYS A 130 -12.65 -9.51 11.97
C LYS A 130 -13.41 -10.31 10.91
N TYR A 131 -13.34 -9.91 9.63
CA TYR A 131 -14.07 -10.60 8.58
C TYR A 131 -13.53 -12.00 8.31
N ALA A 132 -12.21 -12.18 8.31
CA ALA A 132 -11.59 -13.51 8.20
C ALA A 132 -12.02 -14.42 9.37
N ASN A 133 -12.01 -13.90 10.60
CA ASN A 133 -12.45 -14.62 11.78
C ASN A 133 -13.95 -14.96 11.75
N SER A 134 -14.78 -14.18 11.05
CA SER A 134 -16.19 -14.54 10.83
C SER A 134 -16.31 -15.86 10.06
N VAL A 135 -15.53 -16.06 9.01
CA VAL A 135 -15.52 -17.33 8.27
C VAL A 135 -14.98 -18.46 9.17
N LEU A 136 -13.82 -18.26 9.82
CA LEU A 136 -13.15 -19.28 10.64
C LEU A 136 -14.00 -19.75 11.83
N SER A 137 -14.83 -18.88 12.40
CA SER A 137 -15.69 -19.21 13.56
C SER A 137 -16.92 -20.04 13.19
N TYR A 138 -17.34 -20.02 11.93
CA TYR A 138 -18.58 -20.68 11.49
C TYR A 138 -18.41 -21.78 10.45
N VAL A 139 -17.30 -21.83 9.72
CA VAL A 139 -17.06 -22.79 8.62
C VAL A 139 -17.25 -24.24 9.05
N ASP A 140 -16.82 -24.61 10.27
CA ASP A 140 -16.97 -25.96 10.84
C ASP A 140 -18.40 -26.29 11.30
N LYS A 141 -19.26 -25.28 11.41
CA LYS A 141 -20.66 -25.44 11.84
C LYS A 141 -21.62 -25.65 10.67
N VAL A 142 -21.17 -25.42 9.42
CA VAL A 142 -21.99 -25.61 8.23
C VAL A 142 -22.20 -27.09 7.96
N GLN A 143 -23.48 -27.52 8.03
CA GLN A 143 -23.84 -28.91 7.82
C GLN A 143 -23.82 -29.28 6.32
N GLY A 144 -23.38 -30.50 6.04
CA GLY A 144 -23.34 -31.03 4.68
C GLY A 144 -22.24 -30.48 3.76
N LEU A 145 -21.39 -29.58 4.26
CA LEU A 145 -20.25 -29.07 3.51
C LEU A 145 -19.17 -30.16 3.40
N LYS A 146 -18.70 -30.42 2.18
CA LYS A 146 -17.60 -31.38 1.95
C LYS A 146 -16.32 -30.85 2.58
N ASP A 147 -15.47 -31.74 3.09
CA ASP A 147 -14.24 -31.37 3.77
C ASP A 147 -13.28 -30.55 2.87
N GLU A 148 -13.15 -30.92 1.60
CA GLU A 148 -12.33 -30.14 0.65
C GLU A 148 -12.81 -28.69 0.49
N ILE A 149 -14.13 -28.48 0.43
CA ILE A 149 -14.72 -27.15 0.31
C ILE A 149 -14.56 -26.38 1.62
N ARG A 150 -14.76 -27.05 2.76
CA ARG A 150 -14.57 -26.48 4.11
C ARG A 150 -13.14 -25.99 4.28
N ASP A 151 -12.17 -26.84 3.94
CA ASP A 151 -10.76 -26.53 4.12
C ASP A 151 -10.29 -25.44 3.13
N ALA A 152 -10.87 -25.38 1.93
CA ALA A 152 -10.63 -24.27 1.00
C ALA A 152 -11.14 -22.93 1.57
N TYR A 153 -12.34 -22.88 2.18
CA TYR A 153 -12.81 -21.67 2.86
C TYR A 153 -11.94 -21.28 4.04
N LYS A 154 -11.50 -22.24 4.86
CA LYS A 154 -10.54 -22.00 5.95
C LYS A 154 -9.24 -21.42 5.43
N GLY A 155 -8.67 -22.05 4.41
CA GLY A 155 -7.41 -21.62 3.81
C GLY A 155 -7.49 -20.20 3.27
N ARG A 156 -8.56 -19.86 2.54
CA ARG A 156 -8.78 -18.49 2.05
C ARG A 156 -8.95 -17.48 3.21
N ALA A 157 -9.66 -17.83 4.25
CA ALA A 157 -9.81 -16.99 5.42
C ALA A 157 -8.47 -16.82 6.19
N TYR A 158 -7.68 -17.89 6.28
CA TYR A 158 -6.31 -17.82 6.83
C TYR A 158 -5.41 -16.90 6.03
N PHE A 159 -5.51 -16.90 4.69
CA PHE A 159 -4.79 -15.95 3.85
C PHE A 159 -5.14 -14.49 4.21
N HIS A 160 -6.43 -14.15 4.25
CA HIS A 160 -6.86 -12.78 4.58
C HIS A 160 -6.38 -12.33 5.96
N ARG A 161 -6.50 -13.20 6.96
CA ARG A 161 -6.01 -12.94 8.31
C ARG A 161 -4.48 -12.79 8.33
N ALA A 162 -3.78 -13.66 7.64
CA ALA A 162 -2.32 -13.61 7.56
C ALA A 162 -1.83 -12.35 6.84
N TYR A 163 -2.49 -11.95 5.74
CA TYR A 163 -2.14 -10.72 5.04
C TYR A 163 -2.33 -9.47 5.91
N ALA A 164 -3.43 -9.44 6.69
CA ALA A 164 -3.67 -8.36 7.64
C ALA A 164 -2.57 -8.31 8.72
N TYR A 165 -2.31 -9.42 9.40
CA TYR A 165 -1.30 -9.47 10.46
C TYR A 165 0.13 -9.28 9.95
N TYR A 166 0.46 -9.75 8.74
CA TYR A 166 1.76 -9.49 8.12
C TYR A 166 2.03 -7.98 8.04
N ASN A 167 1.09 -7.22 7.49
CA ASN A 167 1.26 -5.78 7.35
C ASN A 167 1.14 -5.04 8.68
N LEU A 168 0.14 -5.36 9.53
CA LEU A 168 -0.02 -4.75 10.84
C LEU A 168 1.23 -4.93 11.71
N THR A 169 1.79 -6.13 11.75
CA THR A 169 2.96 -6.44 12.58
C THR A 169 4.22 -5.73 12.08
N LEU A 170 4.43 -5.66 10.75
CA LEU A 170 5.56 -4.92 10.18
C LEU A 170 5.41 -3.40 10.30
N GLN A 171 4.20 -2.89 10.45
CA GLN A 171 3.94 -1.46 10.65
C GLN A 171 3.90 -1.05 12.12
N PHE A 172 3.27 -1.86 13.00
CA PHE A 172 2.99 -1.51 14.38
C PHE A 172 3.70 -2.39 15.44
N GLY A 173 4.54 -3.33 15.03
CA GLY A 173 5.31 -4.16 15.96
C GLY A 173 4.46 -5.17 16.74
N ASP A 174 4.57 -5.16 18.07
CA ASP A 174 3.86 -6.06 18.98
C ASP A 174 2.41 -5.59 19.19
N ILE A 175 1.44 -6.36 18.68
CA ILE A 175 0.03 -5.97 18.61
C ILE A 175 -0.90 -7.04 19.19
N PRO A 176 -2.17 -6.75 19.51
CA PRO A 176 -3.12 -7.77 19.92
C PRO A 176 -3.32 -8.85 18.86
N LEU A 177 -3.33 -10.12 19.28
CA LEU A 177 -3.68 -11.26 18.44
C LEU A 177 -5.15 -11.65 18.69
N ILE A 178 -5.96 -11.64 17.62
CA ILE A 178 -7.39 -11.97 17.64
C ILE A 178 -7.64 -13.06 16.60
N THR A 179 -8.07 -14.25 17.02
CA THR A 179 -8.17 -15.43 16.13
C THR A 179 -9.59 -15.91 15.89
N LYS A 180 -10.57 -15.35 16.58
CA LYS A 180 -12.00 -15.68 16.45
C LYS A 180 -12.87 -14.45 16.39
N LEU A 181 -14.12 -14.62 15.93
CA LEU A 181 -15.10 -13.56 15.97
C LEU A 181 -15.54 -13.32 17.42
N LEU A 182 -15.37 -12.12 17.90
CA LEU A 182 -15.80 -11.72 19.24
C LEU A 182 -17.31 -11.43 19.23
N THR A 183 -18.03 -12.10 20.07
CA THR A 183 -19.49 -11.89 20.26
C THR A 183 -19.78 -10.92 21.42
N VAL A 184 -18.82 -10.67 22.28
CA VAL A 184 -18.91 -9.72 23.39
C VAL A 184 -17.69 -8.78 23.31
N PRO A 185 -17.86 -7.47 23.58
CA PRO A 185 -16.75 -6.54 23.61
C PRO A 185 -15.69 -6.94 24.64
N LYS A 186 -14.44 -7.08 24.22
CA LYS A 186 -13.28 -7.34 25.09
C LYS A 186 -12.46 -6.06 25.20
N GLN A 187 -12.07 -5.67 26.42
CA GLN A 187 -11.36 -4.42 26.73
C GLN A 187 -10.08 -4.65 27.54
N ASN A 188 -9.63 -5.91 27.62
CA ASN A 188 -8.47 -6.35 28.38
C ASN A 188 -7.44 -7.07 27.49
N TYR A 189 -7.28 -6.62 26.24
CA TYR A 189 -6.26 -7.17 25.35
C TYR A 189 -4.86 -6.87 25.87
N LYS A 190 -3.96 -7.83 25.63
CA LYS A 190 -2.51 -7.65 25.75
C LYS A 190 -1.89 -7.72 24.36
N SER A 191 -0.77 -7.06 24.16
CA SER A 191 0.03 -7.23 22.95
C SER A 191 0.58 -8.66 22.89
N THR A 192 0.76 -9.17 21.67
CA THR A 192 1.44 -10.44 21.38
C THR A 192 2.71 -10.10 20.61
N SER A 193 3.80 -10.75 20.93
CA SER A 193 5.09 -10.49 20.28
C SER A 193 4.99 -10.74 18.76
N LYS A 194 5.62 -9.88 17.98
CA LYS A 194 5.71 -10.01 16.52
C LYS A 194 6.26 -11.39 16.10
N THR A 195 7.19 -11.95 16.87
CA THR A 195 7.70 -13.30 16.61
C THR A 195 6.62 -14.37 16.75
N ALA A 196 5.84 -14.33 17.83
CA ALA A 196 4.75 -15.28 18.05
C ALA A 196 3.66 -15.16 16.98
N ILE A 197 3.32 -13.92 16.58
CA ILE A 197 2.38 -13.69 15.48
C ILE A 197 2.88 -14.37 14.21
N PHE A 198 4.12 -14.13 13.78
CA PHE A 198 4.67 -14.73 12.56
C PHE A 198 4.77 -16.25 12.60
N GLN A 199 4.97 -16.86 13.77
CA GLN A 199 4.88 -18.32 13.95
C GLN A 199 3.46 -18.84 13.68
N MET A 200 2.43 -18.14 14.15
CA MET A 200 1.04 -18.49 13.85
C MET A 200 0.72 -18.30 12.35
N LEU A 201 1.20 -17.19 11.75
CA LEU A 201 0.98 -16.93 10.30
C LEU A 201 1.56 -18.06 9.46
N GLN A 202 2.74 -18.58 9.81
CA GLN A 202 3.34 -19.72 9.11
C GLN A 202 2.40 -20.92 9.11
N LYS A 203 1.89 -21.34 10.26
CA LYS A 203 0.96 -22.49 10.35
C LYS A 203 -0.32 -22.27 9.55
N ASN A 204 -0.88 -21.05 9.63
CA ASN A 204 -2.09 -20.72 8.87
C ASN A 204 -1.86 -20.80 7.36
N LEU A 205 -0.73 -20.30 6.88
CA LEU A 205 -0.41 -20.27 5.46
C LEU A 205 0.05 -21.64 4.94
N GLU A 206 0.75 -22.45 5.75
CA GLU A 206 1.06 -23.85 5.40
C GLU A 206 -0.23 -24.64 5.19
N PHE A 207 -1.25 -24.45 6.04
CA PHE A 207 -2.58 -25.01 5.83
C PHE A 207 -3.23 -24.46 4.55
N ALA A 208 -3.17 -23.15 4.33
CA ALA A 208 -3.79 -22.53 3.15
C ALA A 208 -3.18 -23.04 1.85
N VAL A 209 -1.85 -23.17 1.76
CA VAL A 209 -1.15 -23.72 0.59
C VAL A 209 -1.58 -25.17 0.29
N ALA A 210 -1.87 -25.96 1.34
CA ALA A 210 -2.27 -27.35 1.18
C ALA A 210 -3.73 -27.53 0.70
N HIS A 211 -4.61 -26.54 0.94
CA HIS A 211 -6.06 -26.75 0.76
C HIS A 211 -6.75 -25.72 -0.16
N VAL A 212 -6.13 -24.56 -0.42
CA VAL A 212 -6.71 -23.59 -1.35
C VAL A 212 -6.45 -24.06 -2.79
N PRO A 213 -7.48 -24.08 -3.67
CA PRO A 213 -7.30 -24.45 -5.05
C PRO A 213 -6.33 -23.56 -5.82
N ALA A 214 -5.68 -24.12 -6.84
CA ALA A 214 -4.76 -23.38 -7.72
C ALA A 214 -5.51 -22.27 -8.50
N GLN A 215 -4.77 -21.24 -8.91
CA GLN A 215 -5.31 -20.08 -9.65
C GLN A 215 -6.12 -20.53 -10.90
N ALA A 216 -5.65 -21.54 -11.62
CA ALA A 216 -6.32 -22.06 -12.81
C ALA A 216 -7.72 -22.64 -12.52
N GLN A 217 -8.05 -22.92 -11.25
CA GLN A 217 -9.35 -23.45 -10.82
C GLN A 217 -10.26 -22.34 -10.27
N MET A 218 -9.78 -21.11 -10.16
CA MET A 218 -10.56 -19.98 -9.67
C MET A 218 -11.40 -19.35 -10.77
N SER A 219 -12.53 -18.75 -10.37
CA SER A 219 -13.43 -18.06 -11.31
C SER A 219 -12.80 -16.81 -11.91
N TYR A 220 -11.91 -16.15 -11.17
CA TYR A 220 -11.16 -14.97 -11.60
C TYR A 220 -9.90 -14.77 -10.74
N VAL A 221 -8.90 -14.10 -11.29
CA VAL A 221 -7.57 -13.93 -10.70
C VAL A 221 -7.54 -13.04 -9.44
N GLY A 222 -8.64 -12.38 -9.10
CA GLY A 222 -8.78 -11.60 -7.86
C GLY A 222 -9.19 -12.43 -6.63
N GLN A 223 -9.53 -13.72 -6.81
CA GLN A 223 -9.81 -14.61 -5.68
C GLN A 223 -8.52 -15.15 -5.08
N VAL A 224 -8.54 -15.32 -3.74
CA VAL A 224 -7.44 -15.99 -3.05
C VAL A 224 -7.26 -17.40 -3.62
N ASN A 225 -6.06 -17.68 -4.12
CA ASN A 225 -5.65 -18.92 -4.77
C ASN A 225 -4.40 -19.48 -4.10
N GLN A 226 -4.03 -20.71 -4.44
CA GLN A 226 -2.89 -21.40 -3.84
C GLN A 226 -1.58 -20.61 -4.05
N GLU A 227 -1.36 -20.06 -5.23
CA GLU A 227 -0.14 -19.33 -5.59
C GLU A 227 -0.02 -18.02 -4.77
N ALA A 228 -1.14 -17.36 -4.46
CA ALA A 228 -1.15 -16.21 -3.56
C ALA A 228 -0.81 -16.61 -2.11
N CYS A 229 -1.30 -17.77 -1.66
CA CYS A 229 -0.93 -18.31 -0.36
C CYS A 229 0.56 -18.67 -0.30
N MET A 230 1.12 -19.28 -1.37
CA MET A 230 2.56 -19.56 -1.48
C MET A 230 3.38 -18.27 -1.43
N GLN A 231 2.98 -17.24 -2.18
CA GLN A 231 3.69 -15.96 -2.21
C GLN A 231 3.76 -15.29 -0.83
N LEU A 232 2.66 -15.30 -0.09
CA LEU A 232 2.65 -14.74 1.28
C LEU A 232 3.44 -15.63 2.26
N LEU A 233 3.37 -16.95 2.11
CA LEU A 233 4.13 -17.89 2.95
C LEU A 233 5.65 -17.74 2.74
N ILE A 234 6.11 -17.49 1.52
CA ILE A 234 7.51 -17.19 1.23
C ILE A 234 7.98 -15.99 2.07
N LYS A 235 7.20 -14.90 2.10
CA LYS A 235 7.51 -13.70 2.92
C LYS A 235 7.56 -14.04 4.42
N VAL A 236 6.64 -14.88 4.89
CA VAL A 236 6.59 -15.32 6.30
C VAL A 236 7.77 -16.24 6.63
N TYR A 237 8.14 -17.16 5.76
CA TYR A 237 9.35 -17.99 5.96
C TYR A 237 10.62 -17.14 6.07
N LEU A 238 10.76 -16.09 5.24
CA LEU A 238 11.91 -15.17 5.34
C LEU A 238 11.97 -14.50 6.72
N VAL A 239 10.86 -13.98 7.23
CA VAL A 239 10.79 -13.38 8.57
C VAL A 239 11.11 -14.39 9.66
N ASN A 240 10.64 -15.64 9.53
CA ASN A 240 10.90 -16.69 10.51
C ASN A 240 12.33 -17.25 10.44
N GLY A 241 13.14 -16.87 9.43
CA GLY A 241 14.50 -17.36 9.22
C GLY A 241 14.56 -18.72 8.53
N GLU A 242 13.45 -19.16 7.95
CA GLU A 242 13.32 -20.44 7.23
C GLU A 242 13.72 -20.27 5.74
N TYR A 243 14.94 -19.74 5.52
CA TYR A 243 15.38 -19.29 4.20
C TYR A 243 15.38 -20.40 3.15
N ALA A 244 15.78 -21.63 3.54
CA ALA A 244 15.76 -22.79 2.62
C ALA A 244 14.32 -23.17 2.21
N LYS A 245 13.35 -23.06 3.12
CA LYS A 245 11.94 -23.29 2.78
C LYS A 245 11.40 -22.19 1.88
N ALA A 246 11.78 -20.94 2.13
CA ALA A 246 11.42 -19.81 1.29
C ALA A 246 11.94 -19.98 -0.14
N GLU A 247 13.23 -20.34 -0.30
CA GLU A 247 13.85 -20.60 -1.61
C GLU A 247 13.16 -21.75 -2.34
N LYS A 248 12.91 -22.88 -1.64
CA LYS A 248 12.22 -24.01 -2.22
C LYS A 248 10.83 -23.65 -2.70
N LEU A 249 10.00 -23.05 -1.84
CA LEU A 249 8.63 -22.69 -2.15
C LEU A 249 8.54 -21.68 -3.31
N ALA A 250 9.47 -20.71 -3.35
CA ALA A 250 9.58 -19.77 -4.46
C ALA A 250 9.98 -20.47 -5.77
N THR A 251 10.85 -21.48 -5.68
CA THR A 251 11.26 -22.29 -6.84
C THR A 251 10.09 -23.13 -7.36
N ASP A 252 9.33 -23.77 -6.47
CA ASP A 252 8.12 -24.49 -6.83
C ASP A 252 7.11 -23.56 -7.53
N LEU A 253 6.85 -22.37 -6.95
CA LEU A 253 5.94 -21.38 -7.53
C LEU A 253 6.37 -20.90 -8.93
N ILE A 254 7.65 -20.70 -9.15
CA ILE A 254 8.20 -20.26 -10.45
C ILE A 254 8.10 -21.38 -11.52
N ASN A 255 8.33 -22.64 -11.13
CA ASN A 255 8.52 -23.72 -12.09
C ASN A 255 7.26 -24.55 -12.36
N ASP A 256 6.41 -24.72 -11.34
CA ASP A 256 5.41 -25.80 -11.35
C ASP A 256 3.95 -25.30 -11.47
N HIS A 257 3.73 -23.98 -11.46
CA HIS A 257 2.39 -23.38 -11.45
C HIS A 257 1.96 -22.72 -12.77
N GLY A 258 2.70 -22.97 -13.87
CA GLY A 258 2.38 -22.43 -15.20
C GLY A 258 2.55 -20.91 -15.34
N LEU A 259 3.20 -20.28 -14.37
CA LEU A 259 3.56 -18.86 -14.37
C LEU A 259 4.94 -18.65 -15.03
N HIS A 260 5.14 -17.53 -15.69
CA HIS A 260 6.44 -17.13 -16.21
C HIS A 260 6.54 -15.63 -16.41
N LEU A 261 7.78 -15.11 -16.42
CA LEU A 261 8.00 -13.70 -16.72
C LEU A 261 7.61 -13.38 -18.16
N MET A 262 6.82 -12.35 -18.36
CA MET A 262 6.47 -11.86 -19.67
C MET A 262 7.68 -11.18 -20.31
N THR A 263 8.12 -11.67 -21.45
CA THR A 263 9.30 -11.16 -22.18
C THR A 263 8.95 -10.49 -23.50
N GLN A 264 7.70 -10.56 -23.93
CA GLN A 264 7.17 -9.96 -25.15
C GLN A 264 5.84 -9.27 -24.87
N SER A 265 5.46 -8.36 -25.75
CA SER A 265 4.15 -7.70 -25.71
C SER A 265 3.01 -8.72 -25.80
N PHE A 266 1.94 -8.48 -25.02
CA PHE A 266 0.79 -9.39 -24.92
C PHE A 266 -0.51 -8.59 -24.72
N GLY A 267 -1.63 -9.30 -24.79
CA GLY A 267 -2.94 -8.67 -24.63
C GLY A 267 -3.32 -7.75 -25.78
N THR A 268 -4.38 -7.01 -25.59
CA THR A 268 -4.90 -6.08 -26.62
C THR A 268 -4.22 -4.72 -26.55
N TRP A 269 -4.01 -4.12 -27.74
CA TRP A 269 -3.45 -2.78 -27.85
C TRP A 269 -4.39 -1.87 -28.65
N GLN A 270 -5.10 -1.00 -27.94
CA GLN A 270 -5.89 0.09 -28.51
C GLN A 270 -5.49 1.36 -27.75
N PRO A 271 -4.51 2.11 -28.25
CA PRO A 271 -3.99 3.28 -27.54
C PRO A 271 -5.04 4.38 -27.43
N SER A 272 -5.18 4.94 -26.22
CA SER A 272 -6.07 6.06 -25.92
C SER A 272 -5.43 6.98 -24.86
N GLY A 273 -6.02 8.15 -24.64
CA GLY A 273 -5.57 9.08 -23.61
C GLY A 273 -4.08 9.40 -23.68
N CYS A 274 -3.34 9.05 -22.62
CA CYS A 274 -1.90 9.25 -22.53
C CYS A 274 -1.14 8.55 -23.65
N GLU A 275 -1.50 7.31 -23.98
CA GLU A 275 -0.79 6.48 -24.96
C GLU A 275 -0.76 7.14 -26.34
N THR A 276 -1.84 7.86 -26.73
CA THR A 276 -1.94 8.61 -27.98
C THR A 276 -1.22 9.96 -27.89
N THR A 277 -1.49 10.73 -26.84
CA THR A 277 -0.93 12.09 -26.67
C THR A 277 0.59 12.04 -26.46
N TRP A 278 1.07 11.07 -25.67
CA TRP A 278 2.47 10.85 -25.34
C TRP A 278 3.21 10.01 -26.40
N LYS A 279 2.47 9.38 -27.30
CA LYS A 279 2.99 8.50 -28.37
C LYS A 279 3.79 7.33 -27.80
N VAL A 280 3.20 6.62 -26.86
CA VAL A 280 3.84 5.44 -26.26
C VAL A 280 4.08 4.36 -27.33
N THR A 281 5.30 3.87 -27.39
CA THR A 281 5.63 2.68 -28.18
C THR A 281 5.36 1.44 -27.35
N ARG A 282 4.50 0.55 -27.85
CA ARG A 282 4.13 -0.69 -27.19
C ARG A 282 5.36 -1.52 -26.83
N ASN A 283 5.44 -1.95 -25.58
CA ASN A 283 6.50 -2.80 -25.07
C ASN A 283 5.98 -3.63 -23.89
N VAL A 284 6.71 -4.68 -23.51
CA VAL A 284 6.28 -5.64 -22.46
C VAL A 284 6.08 -4.96 -21.10
N VAL A 285 6.90 -3.99 -20.73
CA VAL A 285 6.77 -3.28 -19.44
C VAL A 285 5.50 -2.43 -19.41
N TRP A 286 5.17 -1.78 -20.52
CA TRP A 286 3.91 -1.05 -20.63
C TRP A 286 2.70 -1.99 -20.58
N ASP A 287 2.75 -3.10 -21.35
CA ASP A 287 1.65 -4.07 -21.36
C ASP A 287 1.41 -4.71 -19.98
N LEU A 288 2.46 -4.97 -19.19
CA LEU A 288 2.34 -5.49 -17.83
C LEU A 288 1.52 -4.57 -16.91
N HIS A 289 1.68 -3.25 -17.05
CA HIS A 289 1.05 -2.28 -16.15
C HIS A 289 -0.23 -1.66 -16.73
N ARG A 290 -0.56 -2.00 -17.95
CA ARG A 290 -1.78 -1.53 -18.58
C ARG A 290 -2.99 -2.20 -17.95
N THR A 291 -3.91 -1.43 -17.38
CA THR A 291 -5.07 -1.90 -16.59
C THR A 291 -5.79 -3.12 -17.20
N PRO A 292 -6.17 -3.14 -18.51
CA PRO A 292 -6.87 -4.29 -19.08
C PRO A 292 -6.02 -5.56 -19.17
N ASN A 293 -4.70 -5.45 -19.04
CA ASN A 293 -3.77 -6.58 -19.16
C ASN A 293 -3.41 -7.21 -17.81
N ILE A 294 -3.69 -6.55 -16.70
CA ILE A 294 -3.38 -7.06 -15.36
C ILE A 294 -4.12 -8.38 -15.09
N CYS A 295 -5.41 -8.42 -15.42
CA CYS A 295 -6.27 -9.60 -15.25
C CYS A 295 -6.41 -10.43 -16.53
N ASN A 296 -5.67 -10.12 -17.60
CA ASN A 296 -5.73 -10.86 -18.86
C ASN A 296 -5.12 -12.27 -18.67
N PRO A 297 -5.78 -13.36 -19.10
CA PRO A 297 -5.24 -14.73 -19.02
C PRO A 297 -3.90 -14.95 -19.73
N GLU A 298 -3.55 -14.13 -20.70
CA GLU A 298 -2.22 -14.14 -21.34
C GLU A 298 -1.11 -13.68 -20.40
N ASN A 299 -1.45 -12.89 -19.36
CA ASN A 299 -0.49 -12.40 -18.38
C ASN A 299 -0.13 -13.49 -17.38
N LYS A 300 0.99 -14.16 -17.61
CA LYS A 300 1.49 -15.24 -16.75
C LYS A 300 2.31 -14.77 -15.57
N GLU A 301 2.47 -13.45 -15.38
CA GLU A 301 3.08 -12.90 -14.16
C GLU A 301 2.05 -12.65 -13.03
N THR A 302 0.77 -12.53 -13.34
CA THR A 302 -0.26 -12.24 -12.32
C THR A 302 -0.49 -13.45 -11.43
N ILE A 303 -0.16 -13.34 -10.15
CA ILE A 303 -0.48 -14.32 -9.12
C ILE A 303 -1.86 -14.02 -8.52
N MET A 304 -2.08 -12.78 -8.10
CA MET A 304 -3.37 -12.30 -7.62
C MET A 304 -3.51 -10.80 -7.89
N ALA A 305 -4.69 -10.38 -8.32
CA ALA A 305 -5.00 -8.98 -8.59
C ALA A 305 -6.06 -8.42 -7.62
N ILE A 306 -6.03 -7.12 -7.40
CA ILE A 306 -7.14 -6.35 -6.83
C ILE A 306 -7.97 -5.81 -7.98
N ILE A 307 -9.18 -6.30 -8.13
CA ILE A 307 -10.10 -5.90 -9.18
C ILE A 307 -10.80 -4.60 -8.77
N ASN A 308 -10.56 -3.54 -9.53
CA ASN A 308 -11.11 -2.22 -9.28
C ASN A 308 -11.65 -1.54 -10.54
N SER A 309 -11.59 -2.18 -11.69
CA SER A 309 -12.12 -1.69 -12.97
C SER A 309 -13.63 -1.91 -13.14
N ASN A 310 -14.30 -2.51 -12.14
CA ASN A 310 -15.75 -2.68 -12.14
C ASN A 310 -16.44 -1.35 -11.76
N ASP A 311 -17.31 -0.88 -12.64
CA ASP A 311 -17.98 0.42 -12.50
C ASP A 311 -18.94 0.50 -11.30
N GLU A 312 -19.51 -0.63 -10.87
CA GLU A 312 -20.51 -0.66 -9.79
C GLU A 312 -19.87 -0.60 -8.39
N ASP A 313 -18.65 -1.09 -8.23
CA ASP A 313 -17.99 -1.25 -6.92
C ASP A 313 -16.53 -0.78 -6.90
N HIS A 314 -16.17 0.14 -7.79
CA HIS A 314 -14.81 0.71 -7.81
C HIS A 314 -14.57 1.64 -6.63
N LEU A 315 -13.32 1.69 -6.19
CA LEU A 315 -12.81 2.66 -5.22
C LEU A 315 -11.87 3.66 -5.95
N ASN A 316 -11.77 4.87 -5.42
CA ASN A 316 -10.95 5.92 -6.02
C ASN A 316 -9.44 5.65 -5.79
N TYR A 317 -8.79 4.97 -6.72
CA TYR A 317 -7.34 4.78 -6.70
C TYR A 317 -6.63 5.97 -7.37
N ASN A 318 -6.47 7.05 -6.65
CA ASN A 318 -6.00 8.35 -7.16
C ASN A 318 -4.47 8.45 -7.32
N VAL A 319 -3.79 7.39 -7.74
CA VAL A 319 -2.32 7.35 -7.83
C VAL A 319 -1.75 8.40 -8.77
N MET A 320 -2.36 8.61 -9.94
CA MET A 320 -1.93 9.64 -10.89
C MET A 320 -2.02 11.04 -10.28
N ARG A 321 -3.11 11.33 -9.56
CA ARG A 321 -3.28 12.60 -8.87
C ARG A 321 -2.25 12.78 -7.76
N ALA A 322 -2.07 11.78 -6.92
CA ALA A 322 -1.23 11.85 -5.73
C ALA A 322 0.27 11.88 -6.05
N MET A 323 0.72 11.12 -7.06
CA MET A 323 2.13 10.84 -7.30
C MET A 323 2.74 11.62 -8.47
N PHE A 324 1.95 12.18 -9.38
CA PHE A 324 2.49 12.99 -10.47
C PHE A 324 2.86 14.38 -9.98
N ALA A 325 3.95 14.92 -10.52
CA ALA A 325 4.36 16.31 -10.28
C ALA A 325 3.19 17.28 -10.53
N HIS A 326 3.12 18.36 -9.76
CA HIS A 326 2.13 19.42 -10.00
C HIS A 326 2.54 20.27 -11.20
N TRP A 327 2.64 19.63 -12.36
CA TRP A 327 3.14 20.17 -13.61
C TRP A 327 2.36 21.38 -14.14
N SER A 328 1.08 21.52 -13.78
CA SER A 328 0.21 22.63 -14.18
C SER A 328 0.24 23.81 -13.21
N ASN A 329 1.08 23.77 -12.15
CA ASN A 329 1.12 24.81 -11.12
C ASN A 329 1.64 26.15 -11.68
N GLY A 330 1.01 27.23 -11.25
CA GLY A 330 1.43 28.61 -11.58
C GLY A 330 2.83 29.03 -11.13
N VAL A 331 3.48 28.22 -10.27
CA VAL A 331 4.88 28.41 -9.87
C VAL A 331 5.87 28.06 -10.98
N ILE A 332 5.43 27.30 -12.00
CA ILE A 332 6.20 27.06 -13.22
C ILE A 332 5.95 28.23 -14.16
N LYS A 333 7.02 28.83 -14.65
CA LYS A 333 7.00 29.95 -15.58
C LYS A 333 7.61 29.57 -16.91
N ASP A 334 7.20 30.24 -17.97
CA ASP A 334 7.95 30.18 -19.21
C ASP A 334 9.20 31.10 -19.13
N PRO A 335 10.12 31.03 -20.09
CA PRO A 335 11.32 31.87 -20.10
C PRO A 335 11.06 33.38 -20.14
N HIS A 336 9.85 33.84 -20.46
CA HIS A 336 9.44 35.24 -20.36
C HIS A 336 8.71 35.58 -19.08
N GLY A 337 8.67 34.64 -18.10
CA GLY A 337 8.09 34.88 -16.79
C GLY A 337 6.57 34.71 -16.71
N LEU A 338 5.91 34.26 -17.78
CA LEU A 338 4.49 33.95 -17.76
C LEU A 338 4.23 32.72 -16.88
N GLY A 339 3.48 32.86 -15.82
CA GLY A 339 3.14 31.78 -14.92
C GLY A 339 2.05 30.86 -15.47
N GLY A 340 2.08 29.58 -15.06
CA GLY A 340 1.08 28.59 -15.43
C GLY A 340 1.03 28.25 -16.91
N PRO A 341 2.16 28.04 -17.58
CA PRO A 341 2.20 27.82 -19.02
C PRO A 341 1.54 26.51 -19.46
N GLY A 342 1.36 25.56 -18.53
CA GLY A 342 0.61 24.34 -18.73
C GLY A 342 -0.88 24.44 -18.39
N GLN A 343 -1.32 25.57 -17.81
CA GLN A 343 -2.69 25.76 -17.31
C GLN A 343 -3.71 26.20 -18.37
N CYS A 344 -3.43 26.15 -19.65
CA CYS A 344 -4.51 26.21 -20.62
C CYS A 344 -5.40 24.98 -20.53
N ILE A 345 -5.71 24.64 -19.32
CA ILE A 345 -6.68 23.63 -18.99
C ILE A 345 -8.03 24.26 -19.19
N ALA A 346 -8.64 23.84 -20.17
CA ALA A 346 -9.96 23.98 -20.69
C ALA A 346 -11.13 24.34 -19.75
N ARG A 347 -11.01 25.32 -18.89
CA ARG A 347 -12.20 26.03 -18.41
C ARG A 347 -12.53 27.14 -19.41
N ASN A 348 -13.26 26.81 -20.49
CA ASN A 348 -13.71 27.76 -21.50
C ASN A 348 -12.59 28.52 -22.23
N ASN A 349 -11.43 27.94 -22.39
CA ASN A 349 -10.32 28.61 -23.00
C ASN A 349 -10.31 28.36 -24.50
N LYS A 350 -10.54 29.41 -25.30
CA LYS A 350 -10.42 29.43 -26.78
C LYS A 350 -9.00 29.06 -27.26
N ASP A 351 -8.04 29.01 -26.32
CA ASP A 351 -6.63 28.80 -26.56
C ASP A 351 -6.18 27.35 -26.33
N TYR A 352 -7.11 26.45 -26.17
CA TYR A 352 -6.87 25.04 -25.95
C TYR A 352 -6.42 24.31 -27.23
N ASN A 353 -5.43 23.43 -27.07
CA ASN A 353 -5.00 22.55 -28.15
C ASN A 353 -5.15 21.08 -27.67
N GLU A 354 -6.03 20.34 -28.30
CA GLU A 354 -6.33 18.95 -27.98
C GLU A 354 -5.09 18.04 -28.09
N ASN A 355 -4.18 18.32 -29.02
CA ASN A 355 -2.95 17.53 -29.18
C ASN A 355 -1.89 17.76 -28.09
N LEU A 356 -2.08 18.75 -27.23
CA LEU A 356 -1.23 19.07 -26.09
C LEU A 356 -2.01 19.00 -24.77
N ASP A 357 -3.12 18.27 -24.73
CA ASP A 357 -3.95 18.12 -23.53
C ASP A 357 -3.33 17.15 -22.53
N TRP A 358 -2.32 17.61 -21.84
CA TRP A 358 -1.66 16.85 -20.79
C TRP A 358 -2.58 16.54 -19.61
N THR A 359 -3.54 17.40 -19.31
CA THR A 359 -4.51 17.13 -18.24
C THR A 359 -5.38 15.94 -18.56
N ARG A 360 -5.81 15.80 -19.82
CA ARG A 360 -6.57 14.65 -20.28
C ARG A 360 -5.69 13.39 -20.33
N ALA A 361 -4.45 13.54 -20.76
CA ALA A 361 -3.52 12.44 -20.90
C ALA A 361 -3.06 11.86 -19.55
N ILE A 362 -2.58 12.72 -18.64
CA ILE A 362 -1.90 12.31 -17.40
C ILE A 362 -2.56 12.84 -16.12
N GLY A 363 -3.72 13.48 -16.22
CA GLY A 363 -4.37 14.11 -15.08
C GLY A 363 -3.67 15.38 -14.61
N ARG A 364 -4.17 15.97 -13.51
CA ARG A 364 -3.67 17.23 -12.99
C ARG A 364 -2.34 17.11 -12.25
N GLY A 365 -2.10 16.03 -11.53
CA GLY A 365 -1.04 15.92 -10.54
C GLY A 365 -1.18 16.93 -9.38
N ILE A 366 -1.03 16.51 -8.16
CA ILE A 366 -0.94 17.39 -6.98
C ILE A 366 0.33 17.17 -6.18
N ALA A 367 1.08 16.14 -6.54
CA ALA A 367 2.31 15.76 -5.86
C ALA A 367 2.11 15.69 -4.34
N LEU A 368 1.27 14.77 -3.87
CA LEU A 368 1.16 14.50 -2.44
C LEU A 368 2.47 13.90 -1.94
N ASN A 369 2.95 12.88 -2.63
CA ASN A 369 4.26 12.28 -2.45
C ASN A 369 5.02 12.33 -3.78
N ARG A 370 6.32 12.40 -3.70
CA ARG A 370 7.22 12.33 -4.85
C ARG A 370 8.27 11.26 -4.66
N THR A 371 8.87 10.85 -5.74
CA THR A 371 10.06 10.00 -5.74
C THR A 371 11.30 10.77 -5.24
N SER A 372 12.17 10.07 -4.51
CA SER A 372 13.47 10.59 -4.05
C SER A 372 14.45 10.72 -5.21
N PHE A 373 15.55 11.44 -5.00
CA PHE A 373 16.65 11.49 -5.98
C PHE A 373 17.32 10.13 -6.22
N PHE A 374 17.31 9.28 -5.21
CA PHE A 374 17.78 7.90 -5.34
C PHE A 374 16.96 7.16 -6.41
N TYR A 375 15.63 7.17 -6.31
CA TYR A 375 14.76 6.54 -7.29
C TYR A 375 14.84 7.22 -8.67
N ASN A 376 14.90 8.56 -8.69
CA ASN A 376 14.85 9.31 -9.96
C ASN A 376 16.13 9.20 -10.79
N LYS A 377 17.30 9.00 -10.13
CA LYS A 377 18.59 9.08 -10.79
C LYS A 377 19.56 7.96 -10.36
N THR A 378 19.76 7.76 -9.05
CA THR A 378 20.88 6.96 -8.56
C THR A 378 20.76 5.49 -8.95
N ILE A 379 19.58 4.89 -8.82
CA ILE A 379 19.39 3.46 -9.15
C ILE A 379 19.54 3.18 -10.64
N TRP A 380 19.34 4.18 -11.50
CA TRP A 380 19.50 4.07 -12.97
C TRP A 380 20.89 4.41 -13.45
N TYR A 381 21.75 4.99 -12.58
CA TYR A 381 23.14 5.31 -12.91
C TYR A 381 24.05 4.15 -12.53
N GLN A 382 24.59 3.47 -13.51
CA GLN A 382 25.39 2.28 -13.34
C GLN A 382 26.59 2.31 -14.30
N ASP A 383 27.76 1.91 -13.81
CA ASP A 383 28.99 1.83 -14.61
C ASP A 383 29.38 3.14 -15.35
N GLY A 384 29.08 4.29 -14.71
CA GLY A 384 29.46 5.62 -15.22
C GLY A 384 28.42 6.30 -16.12
N GLU A 385 27.28 5.67 -16.38
CA GLU A 385 26.22 6.23 -17.23
C GLU A 385 24.81 5.89 -16.73
N THR A 386 23.83 6.66 -17.20
CA THR A 386 22.42 6.36 -16.96
C THR A 386 21.95 5.28 -17.93
N ASP A 387 21.33 4.22 -17.41
CA ASP A 387 20.73 3.14 -18.20
C ASP A 387 19.38 3.58 -18.80
N TRP A 388 19.45 4.15 -20.00
CA TRP A 388 18.28 4.50 -20.78
C TRP A 388 17.72 3.33 -21.61
N GLN A 389 18.43 2.19 -21.65
CA GLN A 389 17.93 0.99 -22.32
C GLN A 389 16.96 0.19 -21.47
N ASP A 390 17.06 0.29 -20.15
CA ASP A 390 16.08 -0.32 -19.24
C ASP A 390 14.69 0.22 -19.57
N LEU A 391 13.80 -0.66 -20.02
CA LEU A 391 12.44 -0.27 -20.43
C LEU A 391 11.67 0.49 -19.35
N ARG A 392 12.00 0.25 -18.07
CA ARG A 392 11.38 0.95 -16.94
C ARG A 392 11.84 2.41 -16.80
N HIS A 393 12.97 2.77 -17.44
CA HIS A 393 13.54 4.12 -17.42
C HIS A 393 13.66 4.73 -18.84
N ASN A 394 13.05 4.09 -19.82
CA ASN A 394 13.22 4.47 -21.22
C ASN A 394 12.25 5.60 -21.62
N ARG A 395 12.82 6.76 -21.99
CA ARG A 395 12.07 7.93 -22.49
C ARG A 395 11.60 7.77 -23.92
N GLU A 396 12.38 7.08 -24.78
CA GLU A 396 12.07 6.96 -26.21
C GLU A 396 10.80 6.15 -26.48
N VAL A 397 10.56 5.12 -25.65
CA VAL A 397 9.32 4.34 -25.74
C VAL A 397 8.15 4.95 -24.94
N GLY A 398 8.39 6.04 -24.19
CA GLY A 398 7.37 6.75 -23.44
C GLY A 398 7.12 6.20 -22.02
N ASN A 399 7.92 5.25 -21.54
CA ASN A 399 7.74 4.66 -20.19
C ASN A 399 8.17 5.61 -19.06
N TRP A 400 9.09 6.54 -19.34
CA TRP A 400 9.58 7.51 -18.38
C TRP A 400 9.30 8.95 -18.87
N LEU A 401 8.76 9.78 -18.00
CA LEU A 401 8.41 11.17 -18.26
C LEU A 401 9.29 12.10 -17.44
N GLU A 402 10.11 12.91 -18.11
CA GLU A 402 10.79 14.06 -17.50
C GLU A 402 9.91 15.31 -17.62
N MET A 403 10.11 16.30 -16.73
CA MET A 403 9.35 17.56 -16.82
C MET A 403 9.64 18.33 -18.11
N GLU A 404 10.86 18.20 -18.61
CA GLU A 404 11.31 18.79 -19.88
C GLU A 404 10.64 18.16 -21.12
N ASP A 405 9.96 17.03 -20.96
CA ASP A 405 9.20 16.41 -22.05
C ASP A 405 7.80 17.03 -22.22
N ILE A 406 7.28 17.69 -21.18
CA ILE A 406 6.01 18.39 -21.20
C ILE A 406 6.15 19.67 -22.03
N LYS A 407 5.12 20.02 -22.79
CA LYS A 407 5.10 21.21 -23.64
C LYS A 407 4.24 22.31 -23.04
N TYR A 408 4.67 23.56 -23.23
CA TYR A 408 3.85 24.72 -22.89
C TYR A 408 2.56 24.71 -23.73
N ASN A 409 1.41 24.65 -23.10
CA ASN A 409 0.10 24.61 -23.75
C ASN A 409 -0.70 25.91 -23.53
N ASN A 410 -0.04 27.04 -23.41
CA ASN A 410 -0.68 28.35 -23.30
C ASN A 410 -0.36 29.17 -24.53
N LYS A 411 -1.35 29.43 -25.41
CA LYS A 411 -1.18 30.23 -26.62
C LYS A 411 -0.78 31.67 -26.36
N LYS A 412 -0.87 32.16 -25.13
CA LYS A 412 -0.35 33.48 -24.74
C LYS A 412 1.15 33.48 -24.49
N SER A 413 1.76 32.30 -24.40
CA SER A 413 3.20 32.13 -24.22
C SER A 413 3.87 32.11 -25.59
N ASP A 414 4.98 32.84 -25.74
CA ASP A 414 5.87 32.77 -26.91
C ASP A 414 6.55 31.39 -27.03
N PHE A 415 6.45 30.59 -25.99
CA PHE A 415 6.97 29.21 -25.91
C PHE A 415 5.90 28.14 -26.17
N TYR A 416 4.70 28.53 -26.58
CA TYR A 416 3.65 27.58 -26.90
C TYR A 416 4.15 26.47 -27.83
N GLY A 417 3.90 25.21 -27.44
CA GLY A 417 4.33 24.02 -28.16
C GLY A 417 5.81 23.64 -27.99
N LYS A 418 6.62 24.46 -27.31
CA LYS A 418 8.00 24.15 -26.95
C LYS A 418 8.04 23.39 -25.60
N ASN A 419 9.11 22.67 -25.36
CA ASN A 419 9.31 21.90 -24.13
C ASN A 419 9.50 22.81 -22.90
N TYR A 420 9.05 22.35 -21.72
CA TYR A 420 9.33 23.01 -20.45
C TYR A 420 10.83 23.17 -20.22
N GLN A 421 11.21 24.22 -19.52
CA GLN A 421 12.59 24.51 -19.14
C GLN A 421 12.65 24.80 -17.63
N LEU A 422 13.61 24.21 -16.94
CA LEU A 422 13.86 24.53 -15.53
C LEU A 422 14.63 25.84 -15.38
N TYR A 423 15.53 26.12 -16.29
CA TYR A 423 16.35 27.34 -16.28
C TYR A 423 16.19 28.15 -17.54
N ALA A 424 16.19 29.47 -17.38
CA ALA A 424 16.21 30.39 -18.51
C ALA A 424 17.52 30.25 -19.32
N THR A 425 17.42 30.18 -20.64
CA THR A 425 18.56 30.02 -21.55
C THR A 425 19.14 31.35 -22.03
N GLU A 426 18.38 32.44 -21.83
CA GLU A 426 18.73 33.81 -22.27
C GLU A 426 18.11 34.84 -21.34
N ASP A 427 18.57 36.09 -21.40
CA ASP A 427 17.96 37.21 -20.70
C ASP A 427 16.68 37.64 -21.45
N TYR A 428 15.60 37.85 -20.68
CA TYR A 428 14.37 38.45 -21.22
C TYR A 428 14.23 39.87 -20.69
N VAL A 429 14.11 40.83 -21.63
CA VAL A 429 13.96 42.26 -21.35
C VAL A 429 12.58 42.72 -21.77
N LYS A 430 11.82 43.31 -20.85
CA LYS A 430 10.53 43.92 -21.07
C LYS A 430 10.57 45.40 -20.64
N ASP A 431 10.12 46.27 -21.49
CA ASP A 431 10.10 47.73 -21.25
C ASP A 431 11.46 48.27 -20.76
N GLY A 432 12.55 47.77 -21.33
CA GLY A 432 13.91 48.16 -21.02
C GLY A 432 14.45 47.62 -19.68
N LYS A 433 13.71 46.72 -19.01
CA LYS A 433 14.14 46.07 -17.76
C LYS A 433 14.28 44.57 -17.97
N THR A 434 15.38 44.01 -17.51
CA THR A 434 15.54 42.52 -17.45
C THR A 434 14.55 41.97 -16.43
N VAL A 435 13.63 41.15 -16.92
CA VAL A 435 12.57 40.47 -16.08
C VAL A 435 12.96 39.07 -15.73
N VAL A 436 13.73 38.36 -16.59
CA VAL A 436 14.31 37.04 -16.36
C VAL A 436 15.75 37.08 -16.86
N LYS A 437 16.68 36.56 -16.08
CA LYS A 437 18.09 36.46 -16.46
C LYS A 437 18.42 35.05 -16.91
N LYS A 438 19.37 34.92 -17.81
CA LYS A 438 19.94 33.62 -18.16
C LYS A 438 20.42 32.90 -16.91
N GLY A 439 19.98 31.65 -16.75
CA GLY A 439 20.26 30.82 -15.58
C GLY A 439 19.28 30.96 -14.42
N ASP A 440 18.32 31.89 -14.50
CA ASP A 440 17.24 31.96 -13.51
C ASP A 440 16.40 30.68 -13.54
N ILE A 441 16.04 30.21 -12.34
CA ILE A 441 15.15 29.06 -12.19
C ILE A 441 13.71 29.46 -12.51
N LEU A 442 13.07 28.73 -13.42
CA LEU A 442 11.71 29.01 -13.89
C LEU A 442 10.62 28.27 -13.10
N CYS A 443 10.99 27.50 -12.11
CA CYS A 443 10.07 26.80 -11.22
C CYS A 443 10.31 27.23 -9.77
N GLY A 444 9.34 27.92 -9.17
CA GLY A 444 9.42 28.39 -7.77
C GLY A 444 9.26 27.29 -6.73
N ASP A 445 8.87 26.09 -7.14
CA ASP A 445 8.72 24.92 -6.27
C ASP A 445 9.16 23.64 -6.96
N THR A 446 10.45 23.36 -6.89
CA THR A 446 11.01 22.14 -7.49
C THR A 446 10.73 20.86 -6.70
N ILE A 447 10.31 20.97 -5.44
CA ILE A 447 9.95 19.82 -4.63
C ILE A 447 8.64 19.24 -5.16
N ARG A 448 7.64 20.08 -5.34
CA ARG A 448 6.30 19.68 -5.73
C ARG A 448 6.11 19.57 -7.25
N SER A 449 6.75 20.45 -8.01
CA SER A 449 6.38 20.68 -9.41
C SER A 449 7.45 20.30 -10.41
N TRP A 450 8.62 19.78 -9.97
CA TRP A 450 9.70 19.42 -10.90
C TRP A 450 10.41 18.13 -10.50
N TYR A 451 9.85 17.00 -10.94
CA TYR A 451 10.47 15.70 -10.81
C TYR A 451 9.91 14.73 -11.87
N PRO A 452 10.70 13.72 -12.29
CA PRO A 452 10.25 12.76 -13.27
C PRO A 452 9.22 11.78 -12.74
N THR A 453 8.56 11.08 -13.66
CA THR A 453 7.49 10.13 -13.37
C THR A 453 7.72 8.84 -14.15
N PRO A 454 7.73 7.66 -13.49
CA PRO A 454 7.65 6.36 -14.15
C PRO A 454 6.23 6.17 -14.70
N LEU A 455 6.01 6.64 -15.92
CA LEU A 455 4.66 6.77 -16.48
C LEU A 455 3.96 5.41 -16.60
N TYR A 456 4.68 4.38 -17.08
CA TYR A 456 4.14 3.03 -17.22
C TYR A 456 3.56 2.46 -15.91
N GLN A 457 4.17 2.79 -14.78
CA GLN A 457 3.81 2.29 -13.45
C GLN A 457 2.63 3.04 -12.83
N LEU A 458 2.54 4.35 -13.10
CA LEU A 458 1.58 5.22 -12.43
C LEU A 458 0.38 5.58 -13.31
N TYR A 459 0.48 5.37 -14.63
CA TYR A 459 -0.63 5.63 -15.53
C TYR A 459 -1.70 4.55 -15.42
N ILE A 460 -2.91 4.95 -15.12
CA ILE A 460 -4.09 4.08 -15.11
C ILE A 460 -4.98 4.43 -16.29
N LEU A 461 -5.17 3.45 -17.17
CA LEU A 461 -6.15 3.54 -18.23
C LEU A 461 -7.54 3.33 -17.65
N ASP A 462 -8.25 4.43 -17.45
CA ASP A 462 -9.61 4.45 -16.91
C ASP A 462 -10.59 4.76 -18.05
N VAL A 463 -10.99 3.73 -18.77
CA VAL A 463 -11.83 3.84 -19.96
C VAL A 463 -13.19 4.48 -19.64
N THR A 464 -13.76 4.19 -18.49
CA THR A 464 -15.04 4.74 -18.05
C THR A 464 -14.98 6.26 -17.90
N ASN A 465 -13.97 6.74 -17.16
CA ASN A 465 -13.79 8.17 -16.94
C ASN A 465 -13.31 8.90 -18.20
N GLU A 466 -12.52 8.27 -19.06
CA GLU A 466 -12.11 8.87 -20.33
C GLU A 466 -13.29 9.18 -21.23
N ASN A 467 -14.26 8.31 -21.33
CA ASN A 467 -15.46 8.52 -22.12
C ASN A 467 -16.38 9.59 -21.53
N ASN A 468 -16.34 9.80 -20.21
CA ASN A 468 -17.18 10.77 -19.49
C ASN A 468 -16.53 12.15 -19.36
N LEU A 469 -15.26 12.30 -19.71
CA LEU A 469 -14.54 13.58 -19.70
C LEU A 469 -14.95 14.43 -20.90
N GLY A 470 -16.10 15.10 -20.83
CA GLY A 470 -16.48 16.12 -21.82
C GLY A 470 -15.42 17.22 -21.92
N ALA A 471 -15.37 17.89 -23.08
CA ALA A 471 -14.35 18.88 -23.46
C ALA A 471 -14.12 20.05 -22.47
N ASN A 472 -14.93 20.20 -21.44
CA ASN A 472 -14.91 21.28 -20.47
C ASN A 472 -14.51 20.89 -19.04
N GLN A 473 -14.00 19.68 -18.81
CA GLN A 473 -13.91 19.18 -17.44
C GLN A 473 -12.49 19.15 -16.89
N PHE A 474 -12.06 20.27 -16.38
CA PHE A 474 -10.99 20.32 -15.38
C PHE A 474 -11.27 19.40 -14.17
N HIS A 475 -12.54 19.23 -13.78
CA HIS A 475 -12.93 18.32 -12.70
C HIS A 475 -12.71 16.85 -13.04
N GLY A 476 -12.85 16.46 -14.29
CA GLY A 476 -12.53 15.12 -14.75
C GLY A 476 -11.06 14.74 -14.55
N ALA A 477 -10.16 15.71 -14.62
CA ALA A 477 -8.74 15.46 -14.30
C ALA A 477 -8.50 15.04 -12.84
N SER A 478 -9.42 15.33 -11.91
CA SER A 478 -9.34 14.88 -10.52
C SER A 478 -9.75 13.42 -10.36
N GLY A 479 -10.64 12.92 -11.26
CA GLY A 479 -11.05 11.52 -11.27
C GLY A 479 -10.28 10.65 -12.28
N LYS A 480 -9.28 11.21 -12.98
CA LYS A 480 -8.47 10.47 -13.93
C LYS A 480 -7.69 9.36 -13.24
N GLY A 481 -7.79 8.13 -13.77
CA GLY A 481 -7.08 6.98 -13.24
C GLY A 481 -7.66 6.43 -11.94
N CYS A 482 -8.97 6.58 -11.70
CA CYS A 482 -9.61 6.04 -10.50
C CYS A 482 -9.97 4.56 -10.61
N ASN A 483 -10.34 4.09 -11.79
CA ASN A 483 -10.88 2.74 -12.02
C ASN A 483 -9.82 1.84 -12.65
N GLY A 484 -8.80 1.47 -11.91
CA GLY A 484 -7.74 0.61 -12.40
C GLY A 484 -7.56 -0.63 -11.55
N ASP A 485 -7.45 -1.80 -12.18
CA ASP A 485 -6.96 -3.00 -11.52
C ASP A 485 -5.50 -2.84 -11.15
N MET A 486 -5.05 -3.58 -10.14
CA MET A 486 -3.66 -3.55 -9.68
C MET A 486 -3.22 -4.94 -9.23
N TYR A 487 -1.91 -5.18 -9.24
CA TYR A 487 -1.36 -6.39 -8.67
C TYR A 487 -1.43 -6.36 -7.14
N LEU A 488 -1.89 -7.46 -6.54
CA LEU A 488 -1.57 -7.77 -5.16
C LEU A 488 -0.22 -8.50 -5.11
N PHE A 489 -0.06 -9.49 -6.00
CA PHE A 489 1.17 -10.25 -6.18
C PHE A 489 1.39 -10.58 -7.64
N ARG A 490 2.65 -10.51 -8.08
CA ARG A 490 3.09 -11.00 -9.39
C ARG A 490 4.46 -11.67 -9.31
N LEU A 491 4.75 -12.50 -10.29
CA LEU A 491 5.88 -13.42 -10.30
C LEU A 491 7.26 -12.73 -10.17
N ALA A 492 7.39 -11.47 -10.62
CA ALA A 492 8.63 -10.72 -10.44
C ALA A 492 8.98 -10.54 -8.95
N ASP A 493 7.99 -10.33 -8.06
CA ASP A 493 8.23 -10.30 -6.61
C ASP A 493 8.73 -11.67 -6.11
N THR A 494 8.21 -12.79 -6.63
CA THR A 494 8.68 -14.14 -6.27
C THR A 494 10.16 -14.34 -6.59
N TYR A 495 10.61 -13.91 -7.77
CA TYR A 495 12.04 -13.95 -8.13
C TYR A 495 12.88 -13.15 -7.13
N LEU A 496 12.46 -11.93 -6.78
CA LEU A 496 13.22 -11.08 -5.86
C LEU A 496 13.19 -11.60 -4.41
N LEU A 497 12.11 -12.24 -3.97
CA LEU A 497 12.06 -12.94 -2.68
C LEU A 497 12.95 -14.19 -2.67
N ARG A 498 13.06 -14.92 -3.79
CA ARG A 498 14.00 -16.04 -3.93
C ARG A 498 15.45 -15.54 -3.91
N ALA A 499 15.74 -14.40 -4.55
CA ALA A 499 17.02 -13.75 -4.45
C ALA A 499 17.39 -13.41 -3.00
N GLU A 500 16.45 -12.85 -2.23
CA GLU A 500 16.65 -12.60 -0.80
C GLU A 500 16.92 -13.89 -0.02
N ALA A 501 16.12 -14.95 -0.25
CA ALA A 501 16.31 -16.24 0.42
C ALA A 501 17.71 -16.82 0.18
N LYS A 502 18.19 -16.77 -1.06
CA LYS A 502 19.55 -17.18 -1.44
C LYS A 502 20.61 -16.28 -0.80
N PHE A 503 20.39 -14.97 -0.79
CA PHE A 503 21.31 -14.00 -0.16
C PHE A 503 21.47 -14.32 1.33
N TYR A 504 20.39 -14.52 2.08
CA TYR A 504 20.47 -14.82 3.52
C TYR A 504 21.15 -16.17 3.82
N GLN A 505 21.26 -17.06 2.85
CA GLN A 505 22.02 -18.31 2.91
C GLN A 505 23.47 -18.17 2.42
N GLY A 506 23.92 -16.96 2.06
CA GLY A 506 25.27 -16.69 1.54
C GLY A 506 25.44 -17.02 0.04
N ASN A 507 24.40 -17.47 -0.65
CA ASN A 507 24.43 -17.74 -2.09
C ASN A 507 24.20 -16.48 -2.93
N VAL A 508 25.15 -15.54 -2.87
CA VAL A 508 25.05 -14.22 -3.53
C VAL A 508 25.08 -14.30 -5.06
N THR A 509 25.70 -15.35 -5.63
CA THR A 509 25.71 -15.61 -7.09
C THR A 509 24.35 -16.10 -7.55
N GLY A 510 23.78 -17.10 -6.86
CA GLY A 510 22.43 -17.58 -7.18
C GLY A 510 21.34 -16.50 -6.97
N ALA A 511 21.56 -15.59 -6.03
CA ALA A 511 20.72 -14.40 -5.86
C ALA A 511 20.82 -13.44 -7.05
N ALA A 512 22.02 -13.25 -7.60
CA ALA A 512 22.25 -12.45 -8.81
C ALA A 512 21.51 -13.01 -10.04
N ASP A 513 21.42 -14.33 -10.18
CA ASP A 513 20.69 -14.96 -11.29
C ASP A 513 19.21 -14.55 -11.29
N ASP A 514 18.56 -14.52 -10.12
CA ASP A 514 17.16 -14.12 -9.98
C ASP A 514 16.96 -12.62 -10.27
N VAL A 515 17.82 -11.77 -9.76
CA VAL A 515 17.83 -10.33 -10.08
C VAL A 515 18.04 -10.12 -11.58
N ASN A 516 18.95 -10.84 -12.19
CA ASN A 516 19.25 -10.73 -13.62
C ASN A 516 18.10 -11.24 -14.51
N ALA A 517 17.27 -12.16 -14.05
CA ALA A 517 16.08 -12.57 -14.79
C ALA A 517 15.12 -11.38 -15.01
N ILE A 518 14.89 -10.57 -13.98
CA ILE A 518 14.09 -9.35 -14.06
C ILE A 518 14.77 -8.30 -14.94
N ARG A 519 16.07 -8.10 -14.78
CA ARG A 519 16.85 -7.13 -15.55
C ARG A 519 16.90 -7.44 -17.03
N LYS A 520 17.04 -8.71 -17.40
CA LYS A 520 16.97 -9.17 -18.80
C LYS A 520 15.61 -8.89 -19.43
N ARG A 521 14.50 -9.17 -18.71
CA ARG A 521 13.16 -8.85 -19.17
C ARG A 521 12.97 -7.35 -19.43
N ALA A 522 13.54 -6.51 -18.57
CA ALA A 522 13.51 -5.05 -18.69
C ALA A 522 14.52 -4.49 -19.70
N ASN A 523 15.31 -5.32 -20.37
CA ASN A 523 16.40 -4.91 -21.28
C ASN A 523 17.45 -4.00 -20.60
N ALA A 524 17.70 -4.19 -19.30
CA ALA A 524 18.71 -3.43 -18.57
C ALA A 524 20.12 -3.77 -19.06
N LYS A 525 21.00 -2.78 -19.09
CA LYS A 525 22.37 -2.91 -19.60
C LYS A 525 23.27 -3.75 -18.71
N LYS A 526 23.23 -3.48 -17.40
CA LYS A 526 24.10 -4.14 -16.42
C LYS A 526 23.48 -5.43 -15.91
N MET A 527 24.29 -6.51 -15.89
CA MET A 527 23.99 -7.76 -15.18
C MET A 527 24.96 -7.92 -14.02
N TYR A 528 24.48 -8.51 -12.94
CA TYR A 528 25.27 -8.75 -11.73
C TYR A 528 25.92 -10.13 -11.76
N THR A 529 27.14 -10.26 -11.30
CA THR A 529 27.80 -11.55 -10.99
C THR A 529 27.50 -12.02 -9.57
N THR A 530 27.41 -11.06 -8.65
CA THR A 530 26.97 -11.23 -7.27
C THR A 530 26.14 -10.03 -6.87
N VAL A 531 25.31 -10.16 -5.85
CA VAL A 531 24.48 -9.06 -5.33
C VAL A 531 24.64 -8.91 -3.82
N THR A 532 24.52 -7.67 -3.37
CA THR A 532 24.25 -7.29 -1.98
C THR A 532 22.75 -7.23 -1.75
N ILE A 533 22.33 -7.12 -0.48
CA ILE A 533 20.93 -6.80 -0.16
C ILE A 533 20.48 -5.46 -0.75
N GLY A 534 21.41 -4.49 -0.83
CA GLY A 534 21.18 -3.20 -1.45
C GLY A 534 20.84 -3.28 -2.94
N ASP A 535 21.50 -4.18 -3.69
CA ASP A 535 21.21 -4.44 -5.10
C ASP A 535 19.82 -5.05 -5.28
N ILE A 536 19.43 -6.01 -4.41
CA ILE A 536 18.10 -6.63 -4.42
C ILE A 536 17.04 -5.56 -4.11
N MET A 537 17.25 -4.73 -3.09
CA MET A 537 16.33 -3.67 -2.71
C MET A 537 16.21 -2.55 -3.77
N ALA A 538 17.31 -2.27 -4.48
CA ALA A 538 17.29 -1.35 -5.63
C ALA A 538 16.49 -1.95 -6.81
N GLU A 539 16.62 -3.26 -7.06
CA GLU A 539 15.85 -3.92 -8.10
C GLU A 539 14.36 -3.99 -7.74
N ARG A 540 14.01 -4.26 -6.47
CA ARG A 540 12.64 -4.14 -5.96
C ARG A 540 12.08 -2.73 -6.18
N ALA A 541 12.89 -1.69 -5.94
CA ALA A 541 12.47 -0.30 -6.17
C ALA A 541 12.18 -0.03 -7.66
N ARG A 542 13.01 -0.54 -8.59
CA ARG A 542 12.78 -0.39 -10.05
C ARG A 542 11.54 -1.14 -10.51
N GLU A 543 11.33 -2.34 -9.98
CA GLU A 543 10.35 -3.29 -10.48
C GLU A 543 8.97 -3.15 -9.82
N LEU A 544 8.94 -2.91 -8.50
CA LEU A 544 7.74 -3.01 -7.66
C LEU A 544 7.32 -1.65 -7.06
N TYR A 545 7.77 -0.54 -7.66
CA TYR A 545 7.36 0.79 -7.21
C TYR A 545 5.83 0.91 -7.27
N MET A 546 5.21 1.34 -6.17
CA MET A 546 3.74 1.42 -6.00
C MET A 546 2.97 0.08 -6.14
N GLU A 547 3.67 -1.05 -6.02
CA GLU A 547 3.05 -2.38 -5.91
C GLU A 547 3.29 -3.03 -4.54
N GLU A 548 4.30 -2.58 -3.78
CA GLU A 548 4.61 -3.09 -2.44
C GLU A 548 4.40 -2.02 -1.37
N PHE A 549 4.14 -2.43 -0.14
CA PHE A 549 4.23 -1.56 1.04
C PHE A 549 5.71 -1.36 1.41
N ARG A 550 6.36 -0.42 0.74
CA ARG A 550 7.83 -0.25 0.77
C ARG A 550 8.41 -0.13 2.18
N GLN A 551 7.79 0.65 3.07
CA GLN A 551 8.26 0.79 4.46
C GLN A 551 8.17 -0.56 5.19
N ALA A 552 7.04 -1.28 5.10
CA ALA A 552 6.87 -2.59 5.72
C ALA A 552 7.88 -3.62 5.19
N GLU A 553 8.15 -3.64 3.87
CA GLU A 553 9.17 -4.51 3.28
C GLU A 553 10.59 -4.16 3.78
N MET A 554 10.92 -2.88 3.97
CA MET A 554 12.20 -2.46 4.54
C MET A 554 12.33 -2.85 6.02
N VAL A 555 11.23 -2.82 6.80
CA VAL A 555 11.20 -3.35 8.17
C VAL A 555 11.43 -4.86 8.17
N ARG A 556 10.77 -5.59 7.25
CA ARG A 556 10.97 -7.03 7.07
C ARG A 556 12.44 -7.36 6.78
N VAL A 557 13.05 -6.66 5.82
CA VAL A 557 14.46 -6.88 5.47
C VAL A 557 15.39 -6.52 6.64
N SER A 558 15.09 -5.46 7.40
CA SER A 558 15.85 -5.13 8.62
C SER A 558 15.84 -6.28 9.63
N TRP A 559 14.67 -6.90 9.82
CA TRP A 559 14.53 -8.04 10.71
C TRP A 559 15.25 -9.30 10.18
N CYS A 560 15.14 -9.58 8.88
CA CYS A 560 15.84 -10.69 8.25
C CYS A 560 17.37 -10.54 8.33
N LEU A 561 17.91 -9.34 8.15
CA LEU A 561 19.34 -9.06 8.32
C LEU A 561 19.80 -9.29 9.76
N ALA A 562 19.04 -8.82 10.75
CA ALA A 562 19.33 -9.05 12.16
C ALA A 562 19.29 -10.56 12.53
N LYS A 563 18.40 -11.32 11.87
CA LYS A 563 18.26 -12.76 12.10
C LYS A 563 19.30 -13.60 11.37
N SER A 564 19.65 -13.25 10.13
CA SER A 564 20.62 -14.00 9.32
C SER A 564 22.07 -13.69 9.67
N GLY A 565 22.34 -12.51 10.25
CA GLY A 565 23.69 -12.02 10.47
C GLY A 565 24.42 -11.61 9.18
N MET A 566 23.75 -11.64 8.03
CA MET A 566 24.34 -11.19 6.76
C MET A 566 24.55 -9.67 6.79
N PRO A 567 25.65 -9.18 6.21
CA PRO A 567 25.93 -7.74 6.15
C PRO A 567 25.03 -7.04 5.13
N ASP A 568 24.78 -5.76 5.39
CA ASP A 568 24.17 -4.87 4.39
C ASP A 568 25.20 -4.45 3.30
N GLU A 569 24.78 -3.60 2.35
CA GLU A 569 25.62 -3.10 1.25
C GLU A 569 26.78 -2.21 1.71
N TRP A 570 26.80 -1.77 2.95
CA TRP A 570 27.89 -0.98 3.57
C TRP A 570 28.74 -1.81 4.52
N GLY A 571 28.45 -3.12 4.68
CA GLY A 571 29.17 -4.03 5.56
C GLY A 571 28.71 -4.00 7.02
N ASN A 572 27.57 -3.36 7.35
CA ASN A 572 27.04 -3.38 8.70
C ASN A 572 26.27 -4.68 8.96
N THR A 573 26.36 -5.18 10.19
CA THR A 573 25.54 -6.28 10.71
C THR A 573 24.61 -5.79 11.81
N TYR A 574 23.52 -6.48 12.02
CA TYR A 574 22.45 -6.09 12.95
C TYR A 574 22.23 -7.19 13.99
N SER A 575 21.84 -6.81 15.21
CA SER A 575 21.55 -7.74 16.31
C SER A 575 20.03 -7.81 16.57
N LEU A 576 19.52 -9.02 16.81
CA LEU A 576 18.14 -9.23 17.23
C LEU A 576 17.80 -8.56 18.56
N ASP A 577 18.81 -8.26 19.41
CA ASP A 577 18.59 -7.67 20.72
C ASP A 577 18.16 -6.20 20.65
N ASN A 578 18.56 -5.49 19.57
CA ASN A 578 18.41 -4.03 19.51
C ASN A 578 18.08 -3.46 18.13
N TRP A 579 17.89 -4.28 17.08
CA TRP A 579 17.63 -3.79 15.74
C TRP A 579 16.40 -2.85 15.66
N ASP A 580 15.46 -3.01 16.57
CA ASP A 580 14.17 -2.28 16.64
C ASP A 580 14.05 -1.40 17.89
N LYS A 581 15.10 -1.29 18.72
CA LYS A 581 15.10 -0.55 19.98
C LYS A 581 16.22 0.51 20.03
N GLN A 582 16.27 1.33 18.99
CA GLN A 582 17.25 2.42 18.91
C GLN A 582 16.54 3.76 18.74
N GLU A 583 17.14 4.79 19.32
CA GLU A 583 16.62 6.16 19.28
C GLU A 583 17.70 7.14 18.80
N GLY A 584 17.25 8.29 18.36
CA GLY A 584 18.09 9.37 17.88
C GLY A 584 18.03 9.55 16.37
N THR A 585 18.53 10.68 15.92
CA THR A 585 18.52 11.09 14.51
C THR A 585 19.92 11.10 13.89
N ASP A 586 20.96 10.88 14.70
CA ASP A 586 22.34 10.77 14.18
C ASP A 586 22.47 9.59 13.22
N LEU A 587 23.47 9.66 12.31
CA LEU A 587 23.63 8.66 11.25
C LEU A 587 24.38 7.40 11.69
N ASN A 588 24.75 7.28 12.98
CA ASN A 588 25.43 6.13 13.52
C ASN A 588 24.42 5.13 14.11
N GLY A 589 24.55 3.87 13.75
CA GLY A 589 23.63 2.83 14.21
C GLY A 589 22.24 2.94 13.54
N GLY A 590 21.22 2.48 14.24
CA GLY A 590 19.87 2.34 13.71
C GLY A 590 19.64 1.01 12.96
N SER A 591 18.42 0.77 12.54
CA SER A 591 18.06 -0.38 11.71
C SER A 591 18.54 -0.19 10.26
N TYR A 592 18.51 -1.27 9.48
CA TYR A 592 18.73 -1.19 8.03
C TYR A 592 17.73 -0.22 7.35
N TRP A 593 16.46 -0.22 7.77
CA TRP A 593 15.48 0.76 7.31
C TRP A 593 15.95 2.20 7.52
N PHE A 594 16.39 2.55 8.75
CA PHE A 594 16.89 3.90 9.05
C PHE A 594 18.11 4.26 8.21
N LYS A 595 19.05 3.33 8.09
CA LYS A 595 20.29 3.51 7.31
C LYS A 595 19.96 3.81 5.83
N ARG A 596 19.05 3.03 5.22
CA ARG A 596 18.62 3.27 3.83
C ARG A 596 17.91 4.60 3.67
N CYS A 597 16.91 4.87 4.51
CA CYS A 597 16.16 6.12 4.43
C CYS A 597 17.05 7.35 4.56
N THR A 598 18.03 7.35 5.46
CA THR A 598 18.92 8.50 5.66
C THR A 598 20.06 8.57 4.62
N THR A 599 20.44 7.46 4.03
CA THR A 599 21.47 7.42 2.98
C THR A 599 20.90 7.82 1.62
N TYR A 600 19.79 7.25 1.24
CA TYR A 600 19.23 7.39 -0.10
C TYR A 600 18.18 8.50 -0.23
N ASN A 601 17.51 8.86 0.85
CA ASN A 601 16.65 10.02 0.88
C ASN A 601 17.33 11.14 1.70
N VAL A 602 18.04 12.01 1.01
CA VAL A 602 18.83 13.09 1.65
C VAL A 602 17.98 14.07 2.47
N PHE A 603 16.67 14.13 2.24
CA PHE A 603 15.76 14.94 3.05
C PHE A 603 15.49 14.32 4.43
N ASN A 604 15.64 13.02 4.60
CA ASN A 604 15.48 12.30 5.87
C ASN A 604 16.72 12.34 6.78
N ARG A 605 17.68 13.22 6.50
CA ARG A 605 18.88 13.39 7.33
C ARG A 605 18.63 14.38 8.47
N PRO A 606 19.47 14.38 9.55
CA PRO A 606 19.32 15.29 10.69
C PRO A 606 19.26 16.77 10.33
N CYS A 607 19.89 17.18 9.24
CA CYS A 607 19.87 18.56 8.71
C CYS A 607 19.13 18.66 7.36
N GLY A 608 18.29 17.67 7.03
CA GLY A 608 17.51 17.63 5.79
C GLY A 608 16.52 18.81 5.76
N LYS A 609 16.58 19.59 4.70
CA LYS A 609 15.68 20.73 4.47
C LYS A 609 15.19 20.74 3.04
N GLY A 610 13.90 21.08 2.89
CA GLY A 610 13.31 21.46 1.62
C GLY A 610 12.89 22.91 1.65
N VAL A 611 13.01 23.61 0.54
CA VAL A 611 12.55 25.01 0.41
C VAL A 611 11.61 25.10 -0.78
N SER A 612 10.44 25.68 -0.57
CA SER A 612 9.48 25.97 -1.62
C SER A 612 8.96 27.40 -1.44
N GLY A 613 9.28 28.25 -2.38
CA GLY A 613 9.00 29.69 -2.26
C GLY A 613 9.66 30.24 -0.98
N ASN A 614 8.83 30.77 -0.06
CA ASN A 614 9.29 31.31 1.23
C ASN A 614 9.12 30.29 2.39
N GLN A 615 8.69 29.08 2.12
CA GLN A 615 8.48 28.05 3.14
C GLN A 615 9.67 27.10 3.21
N SER A 616 10.07 26.77 4.42
CA SER A 616 11.09 25.77 4.70
C SER A 616 10.45 24.58 5.39
N PHE A 617 10.80 23.38 4.95
CA PHE A 617 10.34 22.10 5.48
C PHE A 617 11.53 21.37 6.09
N GLU A 618 11.33 20.76 7.22
CA GLU A 618 12.30 19.86 7.83
C GLU A 618 11.82 18.43 7.65
N TYR A 619 12.58 17.64 6.89
CA TYR A 619 12.31 16.21 6.71
C TYR A 619 13.19 15.44 7.67
N LYS A 620 12.60 14.96 8.78
CA LYS A 620 13.33 14.22 9.80
C LYS A 620 12.62 12.94 10.16
N ILE A 621 13.42 11.88 10.32
CA ILE A 621 13.01 10.62 10.93
C ILE A 621 13.91 10.31 12.12
N ASN A 622 13.37 9.64 13.12
CA ASN A 622 14.10 9.06 14.24
C ASN A 622 14.25 7.55 14.03
N LYS A 623 15.27 6.95 14.61
CA LYS A 623 15.51 5.49 14.53
C LYS A 623 14.30 4.68 15.02
N HIS A 624 13.60 5.16 16.05
CA HIS A 624 12.39 4.51 16.57
C HIS A 624 11.18 4.56 15.62
N ASN A 625 11.17 5.44 14.62
CA ASN A 625 10.09 5.47 13.63
C ASN A 625 10.07 4.23 12.71
N LEU A 626 10.92 3.26 12.96
CA LEU A 626 10.90 1.94 12.32
C LEU A 626 9.51 1.31 12.39
N PHE A 627 8.89 1.32 13.57
CA PHE A 627 7.47 1.00 13.76
C PHE A 627 6.67 2.27 13.96
N TRP A 628 5.43 2.24 13.52
CA TRP A 628 4.47 3.30 13.79
C TRP A 628 3.94 3.17 15.22
N PRO A 629 3.54 4.27 15.87
CA PRO A 629 2.98 4.20 17.21
C PRO A 629 1.64 3.46 17.20
N VAL A 630 1.38 2.67 18.26
CA VAL A 630 0.03 2.14 18.50
C VAL A 630 -0.92 3.31 18.72
N PRO A 631 -2.05 3.39 17.99
CA PRO A 631 -2.95 4.54 18.09
C PRO A 631 -3.52 4.72 19.49
N ASN A 632 -3.53 5.96 19.99
CA ASN A 632 -4.10 6.27 21.30
C ASN A 632 -5.58 5.85 21.42
N SER A 633 -6.33 5.89 20.32
CA SER A 633 -7.70 5.38 20.26
C SER A 633 -7.81 3.91 20.62
N ALA A 634 -6.85 3.09 20.18
CA ALA A 634 -6.80 1.67 20.53
C ALA A 634 -6.42 1.47 22.01
N ILE A 635 -5.46 2.24 22.52
CA ILE A 635 -5.02 2.17 23.93
C ILE A 635 -6.18 2.57 24.86
N THR A 636 -6.87 3.68 24.55
CA THR A 636 -7.98 4.15 25.39
C THR A 636 -9.22 3.26 25.31
N ALA A 637 -9.48 2.60 24.21
CA ALA A 637 -10.56 1.63 24.06
C ALA A 637 -10.29 0.35 24.88
N ASN A 638 -9.03 0.02 25.14
CA ASN A 638 -8.60 -1.16 25.91
C ASN A 638 -8.42 -0.83 27.41
N ASN A 639 -9.45 -0.33 28.07
CA ASN A 639 -9.36 0.30 29.37
C ASN A 639 -9.29 -0.65 30.59
N LYS A 640 -9.22 -1.97 30.37
CA LYS A 640 -9.10 -2.99 31.41
C LYS A 640 -7.76 -3.74 31.40
N ALA A 641 -6.90 -3.44 30.44
CA ALA A 641 -5.52 -3.88 30.38
C ALA A 641 -4.70 -2.87 29.57
N GLU A 642 -3.39 -2.94 29.68
CA GLU A 642 -2.49 -2.07 28.95
C GLU A 642 -2.01 -2.75 27.66
N LEU A 643 -2.11 -2.04 26.53
CA LEU A 643 -1.43 -2.39 25.29
C LEU A 643 -0.02 -1.80 25.33
N ARG A 644 0.98 -2.59 24.98
CA ARG A 644 2.36 -2.10 24.89
C ARG A 644 2.48 -1.12 23.73
N GLN A 645 2.96 0.10 24.01
CA GLN A 645 3.36 1.06 22.99
C GLN A 645 4.72 0.69 22.41
N ASN A 646 5.03 1.12 21.19
CA ASN A 646 6.34 0.89 20.58
C ASN A 646 7.42 1.79 21.19
N PHE A 647 8.65 1.27 21.20
CA PHE A 647 9.84 1.96 21.70
C PHE A 647 9.98 3.36 21.08
N GLY A 648 10.35 4.34 21.92
CA GLY A 648 10.58 5.72 21.52
C GLY A 648 9.33 6.61 21.43
N TYR A 649 8.12 6.06 21.64
CA TYR A 649 6.87 6.84 21.70
C TYR A 649 6.36 6.99 23.13
N ASP A 650 5.62 8.08 23.36
CA ASP A 650 4.98 8.33 24.66
C ASP A 650 4.09 7.17 25.08
N GLY A 651 4.26 6.73 26.33
CA GLY A 651 3.55 5.57 26.88
C GLY A 651 4.26 4.22 26.65
N TYR A 652 5.48 4.21 26.09
CA TYR A 652 6.28 3.00 26.07
C TYR A 652 6.72 2.60 27.49
N ASP A 653 6.42 1.35 27.86
CA ASP A 653 6.94 0.70 29.05
C ASP A 653 7.29 -0.75 28.71
N GLU A 654 8.58 -1.09 28.82
CA GLU A 654 9.06 -2.45 28.56
C GLU A 654 8.50 -3.48 29.53
N SER A 655 8.07 -3.07 30.71
CA SER A 655 7.46 -3.93 31.72
C SER A 655 5.99 -4.28 31.44
N THR A 656 5.31 -3.57 30.51
CA THR A 656 3.93 -3.90 30.11
C THR A 656 3.82 -5.35 29.66
N PRO A 657 2.97 -6.17 30.31
CA PRO A 657 2.87 -7.58 30.00
C PRO A 657 2.39 -7.86 28.57
N MET A 658 3.02 -8.83 27.91
CA MET A 658 2.62 -9.30 26.60
C MET A 658 2.75 -10.81 26.45
N PHE A 659 2.07 -11.39 25.48
CA PHE A 659 2.23 -12.79 25.14
C PHE A 659 3.48 -13.00 24.28
N THR A 660 4.32 -13.95 24.67
CA THR A 660 5.53 -14.35 23.95
C THR A 660 5.33 -15.57 23.06
N ASN A 661 4.21 -16.29 23.23
CA ASN A 661 3.74 -17.31 22.31
C ASN A 661 2.29 -17.03 21.91
N TYR A 662 1.88 -17.54 20.75
CA TYR A 662 0.55 -17.25 20.22
C TYR A 662 -0.52 -18.17 20.84
N GLU A 663 -0.18 -19.34 21.34
CA GLU A 663 -1.10 -20.27 21.99
C GLU A 663 -1.70 -19.64 23.28
N ASP A 664 -0.89 -18.96 24.07
CA ASP A 664 -1.36 -18.24 25.26
C ASP A 664 -2.27 -17.07 24.91
N ALA A 665 -1.94 -16.34 23.84
CA ALA A 665 -2.79 -15.27 23.35
C ALA A 665 -4.17 -15.79 22.90
N ILE A 666 -4.21 -16.94 22.21
CA ILE A 666 -5.47 -17.60 21.80
C ILE A 666 -6.26 -18.08 23.02
N ALA A 667 -5.61 -18.67 24.02
CA ALA A 667 -6.28 -19.11 25.24
C ALA A 667 -6.88 -17.94 26.04
N ASP A 668 -6.24 -16.77 26.03
CA ASP A 668 -6.73 -15.56 26.70
C ASP A 668 -7.98 -14.96 26.02
N GLU A 669 -8.24 -15.26 24.75
CA GLU A 669 -9.44 -14.75 24.05
C GLU A 669 -10.77 -15.18 24.71
N ASP A 670 -10.79 -16.31 25.40
CA ASP A 670 -11.95 -16.84 26.10
C ASP A 670 -12.12 -16.28 27.52
N THR A 671 -11.12 -15.57 28.02
CA THR A 671 -11.23 -14.95 29.34
C THR A 671 -12.17 -13.76 29.31
N ALA A 672 -13.14 -13.76 30.24
CA ALA A 672 -14.06 -12.64 30.38
C ALA A 672 -13.34 -11.34 30.78
N ASN A 673 -13.96 -10.21 30.47
CA ASN A 673 -13.47 -8.88 30.88
C ASN A 673 -13.39 -8.72 32.42
#